data_546728309a1296e9bbacbf622e18854f
#
_entry.id   546728309a1296e9bbacbf622e18854f
#
_cell.length_a   1.000
_cell.length_b   1.000
_cell.length_c   1.000
_cell.angle_alpha   90.00
_cell.angle_beta   90.00
_cell.angle_gamma   90.00
#
_symmetry.space_group_name_H-M   'P 1'
#
loop_
_entity.id
_entity.type
_entity.pdbx_description
1 polymer ?
#
loop_
_entity_poly.entity_id
_entity_poly.type
_entity_poly.pdbx_seq_one_letter_code
_entity_poly.pdbx_strand_id
1 'polypeptide(L)'
;MDQRTSEGAANSHTAGYSLMLTGEIREGFEPDQVRQWLAQALKIPLANASALLAGRSRCIRRNLTEQDATRYLKLFQSKGVGVRLSLSPVSAMTARGQTVPLSSDTQVVDTRFFQGDITAKPAWHFQILAAVLSGTVTIVICGVYLLLMLACFAGGLHFIVNAALSLDDAPTAYVFVLHLISGLFLLSLFGLLLRPVFAQQNPQRISLEVDPAKQARLVQFVNDTFAQVGAPAPDKILVNYDTEVTAEFSCPPFRPKQGSVSVTLGMPLIANIRTPQLAAFIAHEASMMRPPMLAWLFGVVKRVRHRFDDCAENQDLWSRRLDAWDLDQASAVKGFFVSALATLNHYSALVFKPFSIALNSAGAMANRYLVNAADFYAAHLVGSKAIVESFRELSITHHALHQAEERMFGQVGERQLVNNLPALVHHFAAGLSPRDLREIEDAMNRADTKRDYDYPSDRSRIIFAEDLDASGQCCVDYPAAELFTNIGVLNEQVTLLYYGNLQIPFAPLDLVDVHRLASLADKDMKREQLSTQYFNNWFDPDIFWKIPAPTAVQNLNAKQRRHWLNELVAEIRHTTPDYLQLVASEQKLLTTLVNYAFVSQVRKAGYKLTAADTGLSEAQLKTLDETYAQHRAEYNHFQSRLGRFREVMGTRLFLAVSLHPDAAKRKVGVMLLQMLATLNQHSERLTSLQVRVAYLPKLAVRERDKKEDAHGKRIQRIMADVARYGAGALNSLTQFKCTFNNAHENLAQFVAAHMKQSATLDAPKPLETVAYFTEINHGLAESNRMINHQIAMIAMESELLNKITPVRLATA
;
A
#
# COMPACT_ATOMS: atom_id res chain seq x y z
N MET A 1 50.38 24.84 30.72
CA MET A 1 51.35 25.26 29.71
C MET A 1 51.00 24.54 28.44
N ASP A 2 50.57 25.07 27.36
CA ASP A 2 50.22 26.38 26.78
C ASP A 2 49.19 26.10 25.72
N GLN A 3 48.13 26.77 25.72
CA GLN A 3 47.73 27.99 25.00
C GLN A 3 47.98 28.03 23.49
N ARG A 4 46.86 28.30 22.79
CA ARG A 4 46.72 29.10 21.56
C ARG A 4 46.56 28.26 20.26
N THR A 5 45.73 28.62 19.37
CA THR A 5 45.03 29.85 19.03
C THR A 5 43.83 29.56 18.12
N SER A 6 42.79 30.33 18.31
CA SER A 6 41.67 30.50 17.40
C SER A 6 42.10 31.28 16.19
N GLU A 7 41.78 30.82 14.99
CA GLU A 7 41.59 31.70 13.86
C GLU A 7 40.52 31.14 12.96
N GLY A 8 39.56 31.97 12.65
CA GLY A 8 38.42 31.67 11.81
C GLY A 8 38.84 31.61 10.36
N ALA A 9 38.26 30.66 9.67
CA ALA A 9 38.25 30.61 8.22
C ALA A 9 36.85 30.36 7.71
N ALA A 10 36.43 31.23 6.84
CA ALA A 10 35.15 31.28 6.16
C ALA A 10 34.70 29.93 5.56
N ASN A 11 33.46 29.58 5.81
CA ASN A 11 32.77 28.46 5.17
C ASN A 11 32.62 28.75 3.65
N SER A 12 33.49 28.17 2.85
CA SER A 12 33.26 27.97 1.44
C SER A 12 32.48 26.64 1.31
N HIS A 13 31.26 26.69 0.82
CA HIS A 13 30.46 25.52 0.45
C HIS A 13 31.18 24.73 -0.65
N THR A 14 31.98 23.74 -0.28
CA THR A 14 32.62 22.82 -1.23
C THR A 14 31.76 21.55 -1.32
N ALA A 15 31.37 21.19 -2.55
CA ALA A 15 30.71 19.94 -2.87
C ALA A 15 31.46 18.75 -2.22
N GLY A 16 30.80 17.97 -1.40
CA GLY A 16 31.40 16.81 -0.74
C GLY A 16 31.63 15.67 -1.73
N TYR A 17 32.82 15.12 -1.79
CA TYR A 17 33.15 13.95 -2.59
C TYR A 17 33.13 12.70 -1.73
N SER A 18 32.67 11.57 -2.29
CA SER A 18 32.71 10.24 -1.69
C SER A 18 33.72 9.36 -2.43
N LEU A 19 34.62 8.71 -1.68
CA LEU A 19 35.59 7.78 -2.24
C LEU A 19 34.99 6.37 -2.26
N MET A 20 34.80 5.85 -3.47
CA MET A 20 34.21 4.53 -3.72
C MET A 20 35.29 3.54 -4.14
N LEU A 21 35.33 2.39 -3.48
CA LEU A 21 36.16 1.26 -3.89
C LEU A 21 35.43 0.50 -4.99
N THR A 22 36.10 0.22 -6.13
CA THR A 22 35.46 -0.51 -7.25
C THR A 22 35.47 -2.02 -7.07
N GLY A 23 36.31 -2.52 -6.14
CA GLY A 23 36.52 -3.96 -5.93
C GLY A 23 37.49 -4.60 -6.93
N GLU A 24 38.10 -3.81 -7.83
CA GLU A 24 39.06 -4.25 -8.81
C GLU A 24 40.50 -3.94 -8.36
N ILE A 25 41.45 -4.82 -8.72
CA ILE A 25 42.88 -4.60 -8.55
C ILE A 25 43.41 -4.14 -9.91
N ARG A 26 44.18 -3.06 -9.90
CA ARG A 26 44.78 -2.52 -11.16
C ARG A 26 45.81 -3.49 -11.72
N GLU A 27 45.88 -3.56 -13.02
CA GLU A 27 46.89 -4.33 -13.74
C GLU A 27 48.34 -3.92 -13.33
N GLY A 28 49.17 -4.92 -13.05
CA GLY A 28 50.57 -4.73 -12.62
C GLY A 28 50.78 -4.75 -11.12
N PHE A 29 49.77 -4.99 -10.31
CA PHE A 29 49.91 -5.10 -8.85
C PHE A 29 49.57 -6.54 -8.35
N GLU A 30 50.35 -7.02 -7.40
CA GLU A 30 50.18 -8.37 -6.83
C GLU A 30 49.00 -8.39 -5.84
N PRO A 31 47.99 -9.26 -6.05
CA PRO A 31 46.73 -9.23 -5.25
C PRO A 31 46.94 -9.34 -3.74
N ASP A 32 47.93 -10.09 -3.28
CA ASP A 32 48.16 -10.31 -1.85
C ASP A 32 48.80 -9.08 -1.17
N GLN A 33 49.66 -8.35 -1.88
CA GLN A 33 50.23 -7.09 -1.40
C GLN A 33 49.13 -6.00 -1.30
N VAL A 34 48.25 -5.94 -2.27
CA VAL A 34 47.12 -4.99 -2.27
C VAL A 34 46.16 -5.28 -1.10
N ARG A 35 45.87 -6.56 -0.81
CA ARG A 35 45.04 -6.97 0.33
C ARG A 35 45.66 -6.61 1.68
N GLN A 36 46.95 -6.90 1.85
CA GLN A 36 47.65 -6.55 3.08
C GLN A 36 47.71 -5.04 3.31
N TRP A 37 48.02 -4.27 2.28
CA TRP A 37 48.02 -2.81 2.37
C TRP A 37 46.61 -2.26 2.68
N LEU A 38 45.58 -2.78 2.05
CA LEU A 38 44.21 -2.35 2.31
C LEU A 38 43.75 -2.65 3.74
N ALA A 39 44.12 -3.82 4.26
CA ALA A 39 43.87 -4.23 5.64
C ALA A 39 44.52 -3.27 6.64
N GLN A 40 45.80 -2.89 6.40
CA GLN A 40 46.53 -1.95 7.24
C GLN A 40 45.99 -0.51 7.13
N ALA A 41 45.67 -0.05 5.90
CA ALA A 41 45.19 1.31 5.64
C ALA A 41 43.81 1.57 6.26
N LEU A 42 42.93 0.56 6.24
CA LEU A 42 41.59 0.63 6.81
C LEU A 42 41.47 0.09 8.24
N LYS A 43 42.55 -0.45 8.79
CA LYS A 43 42.60 -1.10 10.13
C LYS A 43 41.56 -2.21 10.30
N ILE A 44 41.42 -3.07 9.31
CA ILE A 44 40.44 -4.16 9.27
C ILE A 44 41.15 -5.52 9.15
N PRO A 45 40.54 -6.64 9.60
CA PRO A 45 41.07 -7.99 9.40
C PRO A 45 41.28 -8.32 7.90
N LEU A 46 42.29 -9.15 7.59
CA LEU A 46 42.65 -9.50 6.21
C LEU A 46 41.52 -10.18 5.45
N ALA A 47 40.67 -10.96 6.14
CA ALA A 47 39.47 -11.57 5.57
C ALA A 47 38.45 -10.52 5.06
N ASN A 48 38.31 -9.43 5.82
CA ASN A 48 37.42 -8.34 5.44
C ASN A 48 37.99 -7.50 4.26
N ALA A 49 39.29 -7.31 4.20
CA ALA A 49 39.97 -6.68 3.08
C ALA A 49 39.81 -7.50 1.78
N SER A 50 39.85 -8.82 1.88
CA SER A 50 39.57 -9.72 0.75
C SER A 50 38.14 -9.63 0.27
N ALA A 51 37.17 -9.54 1.19
CA ALA A 51 35.75 -9.35 0.87
C ALA A 51 35.45 -7.97 0.24
N LEU A 52 36.24 -6.95 0.55
CA LEU A 52 36.14 -5.62 -0.06
C LEU A 52 36.63 -5.59 -1.53
N LEU A 53 37.58 -6.46 -1.87
CA LEU A 53 38.10 -6.62 -3.23
C LEU A 53 37.35 -7.65 -4.07
N ALA A 54 36.31 -8.31 -3.52
CA ALA A 54 35.50 -9.31 -4.20
C ALA A 54 34.34 -8.74 -5.05
N GLY A 55 34.56 -7.66 -5.78
CA GLY A 55 33.71 -7.28 -6.91
C GLY A 55 32.48 -6.42 -6.61
N ARG A 56 32.34 -5.78 -5.43
CA ARG A 56 31.25 -4.85 -5.13
C ARG A 56 31.79 -3.47 -4.78
N SER A 57 31.31 -2.43 -5.49
CA SER A 57 31.67 -1.05 -5.21
C SER A 57 31.20 -0.62 -3.81
N ARG A 58 32.12 -0.20 -2.93
CA ARG A 58 31.80 0.22 -1.53
C ARG A 58 32.37 1.60 -1.23
N CYS A 59 31.60 2.41 -0.50
CA CYS A 59 32.03 3.72 -0.05
C CYS A 59 32.98 3.56 1.16
N ILE A 60 34.21 4.12 1.06
CA ILE A 60 35.23 4.07 2.11
C ILE A 60 35.18 5.34 2.96
N ARG A 61 34.98 6.51 2.34
CA ARG A 61 34.88 7.81 3.01
C ARG A 61 33.87 8.71 2.32
N ARG A 62 33.12 9.48 3.11
CA ARG A 62 32.13 10.47 2.62
C ARG A 62 32.56 11.87 3.05
N ASN A 63 31.99 12.88 2.41
CA ASN A 63 32.15 14.31 2.72
C ASN A 63 33.63 14.78 2.67
N LEU A 64 34.38 14.32 1.68
CA LEU A 64 35.73 14.77 1.44
C LEU A 64 35.70 16.10 0.67
N THR A 65 36.61 17.00 1.02
CA THR A 65 36.89 18.15 0.18
C THR A 65 37.50 17.69 -1.15
N GLU A 66 37.41 18.49 -2.19
CA GLU A 66 37.98 18.15 -3.52
C GLU A 66 39.49 17.81 -3.43
N GLN A 67 40.21 18.55 -2.61
CA GLN A 67 41.64 18.33 -2.37
C GLN A 67 41.92 17.00 -1.69
N ASP A 68 41.17 16.70 -0.60
CA ASP A 68 41.30 15.43 0.09
C ASP A 68 40.86 14.25 -0.77
N ALA A 69 39.78 14.41 -1.52
CA ALA A 69 39.25 13.38 -2.42
C ALA A 69 40.30 13.02 -3.50
N THR A 70 40.91 14.02 -4.08
CA THR A 70 42.00 13.84 -5.08
C THR A 70 43.23 13.21 -4.46
N ARG A 71 43.59 13.59 -3.23
CA ARG A 71 44.73 13.02 -2.49
C ARG A 71 44.51 11.53 -2.18
N TYR A 72 43.34 11.18 -1.69
CA TYR A 72 42.99 9.78 -1.42
C TYR A 72 42.90 8.95 -2.70
N LEU A 73 42.33 9.52 -3.77
CA LEU A 73 42.26 8.85 -5.07
C LEU A 73 43.66 8.45 -5.57
N LYS A 74 44.59 9.40 -5.58
CA LYS A 74 45.99 9.15 -5.99
C LYS A 74 46.68 8.13 -5.08
N LEU A 75 46.47 8.20 -3.76
CA LEU A 75 47.06 7.29 -2.79
C LEU A 75 46.59 5.84 -3.02
N PHE A 76 45.30 5.61 -3.15
CA PHE A 76 44.74 4.26 -3.35
C PHE A 76 45.13 3.70 -4.73
N GLN A 77 45.12 4.54 -5.76
CA GLN A 77 45.54 4.15 -7.12
C GLN A 77 47.02 3.78 -7.19
N SER A 78 47.90 4.49 -6.46
CA SER A 78 49.34 4.17 -6.41
C SER A 78 49.68 2.87 -5.69
N LYS A 79 48.70 2.30 -4.94
CA LYS A 79 48.80 1.02 -4.24
C LYS A 79 48.00 -0.10 -4.94
N GLY A 80 47.57 0.11 -6.17
CA GLY A 80 46.91 -0.88 -6.98
C GLY A 80 45.44 -1.10 -6.68
N VAL A 81 44.85 -0.28 -5.82
CA VAL A 81 43.44 -0.40 -5.46
C VAL A 81 42.57 0.39 -6.43
N GLY A 82 41.60 -0.25 -7.05
CA GLY A 82 40.59 0.41 -7.89
C GLY A 82 39.67 1.28 -7.06
N VAL A 83 39.71 2.60 -7.24
CA VAL A 83 38.85 3.58 -6.57
C VAL A 83 38.32 4.61 -7.56
N ARG A 84 37.08 5.07 -7.28
CA ARG A 84 36.40 6.10 -8.05
C ARG A 84 35.88 7.18 -7.11
N LEU A 85 35.95 8.43 -7.51
CA LEU A 85 35.27 9.52 -6.80
C LEU A 85 33.82 9.60 -7.30
N SER A 86 32.90 9.74 -6.38
CA SER A 86 31.50 10.03 -6.63
C SER A 86 31.17 11.33 -5.91
N LEU A 87 30.46 12.23 -6.55
CA LEU A 87 29.89 13.40 -5.89
C LEU A 87 28.87 12.90 -4.85
N SER A 88 28.89 13.46 -3.64
CA SER A 88 27.83 13.20 -2.66
C SER A 88 26.47 13.53 -3.27
N PRO A 89 25.42 12.73 -3.00
CA PRO A 89 24.11 12.83 -3.67
C PRO A 89 23.46 14.21 -3.58
N VAL A 90 23.85 15.06 -2.63
CA VAL A 90 23.38 16.45 -2.53
C VAL A 90 23.74 17.29 -3.77
N SER A 91 24.86 17.00 -4.44
CA SER A 91 25.29 17.75 -5.64
C SER A 91 24.78 17.13 -6.95
N ALA A 92 24.35 15.87 -6.95
CA ALA A 92 23.88 15.20 -8.17
C ALA A 92 22.41 15.54 -8.52
N MET A 93 21.60 15.98 -7.57
CA MET A 93 20.22 16.44 -7.82
C MET A 93 20.17 17.81 -8.51
N THR A 94 21.19 18.66 -8.32
CA THR A 94 21.33 19.97 -9.00
C THR A 94 21.89 19.89 -10.42
N ALA A 95 22.48 18.77 -10.84
CA ALA A 95 23.19 18.67 -12.12
C ALA A 95 22.36 18.12 -13.30
N ARG A 96 21.08 17.76 -13.11
CA ARG A 96 20.20 17.26 -14.19
C ARG A 96 19.07 18.19 -14.63
N GLY A 97 19.01 19.40 -14.09
CA GLY A 97 18.17 20.50 -14.59
C GLY A 97 19.02 21.48 -15.36
N GLN A 98 18.81 21.56 -16.64
CA GLN A 98 19.25 22.58 -17.62
C GLN A 98 20.29 23.61 -17.13
N THR A 99 21.45 23.62 -17.77
CA THR A 99 22.45 24.70 -17.69
C THR A 99 21.82 26.04 -18.05
N VAL A 100 21.46 26.82 -17.05
CA VAL A 100 21.34 28.27 -17.14
C VAL A 100 22.59 28.83 -16.47
N PRO A 101 23.36 29.75 -17.12
CA PRO A 101 24.57 30.30 -16.51
C PRO A 101 24.20 31.11 -15.28
N LEU A 102 24.79 30.75 -14.12
CA LEU A 102 24.75 31.60 -12.94
C LEU A 102 25.47 32.91 -13.22
N SER A 103 24.72 33.93 -13.56
CA SER A 103 25.18 35.29 -13.38
C SER A 103 25.23 35.57 -11.87
N SER A 104 26.40 35.95 -11.41
CA SER A 104 26.66 36.44 -10.07
C SER A 104 26.01 37.82 -9.86
N ASP A 105 24.71 37.86 -9.76
CA ASP A 105 23.98 38.99 -9.20
C ASP A 105 23.33 38.52 -7.90
N THR A 106 23.76 39.13 -6.83
CA THR A 106 23.11 39.06 -5.52
C THR A 106 21.74 39.72 -5.67
N GLN A 107 20.80 39.03 -6.29
CA GLN A 107 19.39 39.41 -6.19
C GLN A 107 18.96 39.20 -4.73
N VAL A 108 18.61 40.29 -4.09
CA VAL A 108 17.78 40.32 -2.88
C VAL A 108 16.58 39.42 -3.21
N VAL A 109 16.58 38.21 -2.66
CA VAL A 109 15.46 37.27 -2.80
C VAL A 109 14.26 37.97 -2.21
N ASP A 110 13.33 38.39 -3.06
CA ASP A 110 12.07 38.97 -2.63
C ASP A 110 11.41 37.90 -1.73
N THR A 111 11.35 38.20 -0.44
CA THR A 111 10.88 37.24 0.61
C THR A 111 9.36 37.12 0.64
N ARG A 112 8.66 37.68 -0.34
CA ARG A 112 7.19 37.62 -0.42
C ARG A 112 6.74 36.40 -1.17
N PHE A 113 6.10 35.47 -0.48
CA PHE A 113 5.51 34.30 -1.10
C PHE A 113 4.16 34.60 -1.75
N PHE A 114 3.46 35.62 -1.26
CA PHE A 114 2.12 35.99 -1.72
C PHE A 114 2.01 37.51 -1.97
N GLN A 115 1.18 37.90 -2.96
CA GLN A 115 0.90 39.31 -3.28
C GLN A 115 -0.58 39.61 -3.02
N GLY A 116 -0.86 40.58 -2.16
CA GLY A 116 -2.22 40.99 -1.82
C GLY A 116 -2.85 40.18 -0.70
N ASP A 117 -4.12 40.50 -0.40
CA ASP A 117 -4.94 39.81 0.61
C ASP A 117 -6.15 39.17 -0.03
N ILE A 118 -6.62 38.04 0.50
CA ILE A 118 -7.87 37.43 0.07
C ILE A 118 -9.04 38.31 0.47
N THR A 119 -9.57 39.10 -0.47
CA THR A 119 -10.70 39.99 -0.23
C THR A 119 -12.05 39.26 -0.30
N ALA A 120 -12.11 38.18 -1.04
CA ALA A 120 -13.32 37.37 -1.17
C ALA A 120 -13.63 36.61 0.12
N LYS A 121 -14.89 36.53 0.51
CA LYS A 121 -15.35 35.81 1.70
C LYS A 121 -16.36 34.76 1.33
N PRO A 122 -16.17 33.51 1.74
CA PRO A 122 -17.17 32.47 1.53
C PRO A 122 -18.43 32.79 2.35
N ALA A 123 -19.53 32.13 2.00
CA ALA A 123 -20.80 32.29 2.71
C ALA A 123 -20.75 31.65 4.11
N TRP A 124 -20.02 32.26 5.05
CA TRP A 124 -19.68 31.77 6.39
C TRP A 124 -20.90 31.42 7.26
N HIS A 125 -22.07 32.03 6.99
CA HIS A 125 -23.30 31.69 7.71
C HIS A 125 -23.76 30.27 7.56
N PHE A 126 -23.51 29.63 6.40
CA PHE A 126 -23.80 28.21 6.19
C PHE A 126 -22.85 27.30 7.01
N GLN A 127 -21.60 27.71 7.20
CA GLN A 127 -20.65 26.97 8.03
C GLN A 127 -21.06 27.00 9.51
N ILE A 128 -21.45 28.16 10.03
CA ILE A 128 -21.94 28.29 11.40
C ILE A 128 -23.21 27.43 11.55
N LEU A 129 -24.16 27.57 10.63
CA LEU A 129 -25.41 26.79 10.68
C LEU A 129 -25.11 25.29 10.70
N ALA A 130 -24.25 24.81 9.79
CA ALA A 130 -23.85 23.41 9.72
C ALA A 130 -23.11 22.92 11.00
N ALA A 131 -22.23 23.75 11.56
CA ALA A 131 -21.52 23.46 12.81
C ALA A 131 -22.48 23.37 14.01
N VAL A 132 -23.39 24.33 14.13
CA VAL A 132 -24.40 24.35 15.20
C VAL A 132 -25.34 23.14 15.07
N LEU A 133 -25.82 22.85 13.86
CA LEU A 133 -26.69 21.71 13.59
C LEU A 133 -25.98 20.39 13.93
N SER A 134 -24.77 20.18 13.44
CA SER A 134 -23.97 18.99 13.74
C SER A 134 -23.63 18.86 15.23
N GLY A 135 -23.28 19.97 15.89
CA GLY A 135 -23.05 20.00 17.33
C GLY A 135 -24.31 19.66 18.12
N THR A 136 -25.46 20.20 17.73
CA THR A 136 -26.74 19.95 18.39
C THR A 136 -27.13 18.45 18.20
N VAL A 137 -27.03 17.91 17.00
CA VAL A 137 -27.31 16.49 16.73
C VAL A 137 -26.36 15.61 17.55
N THR A 138 -25.10 15.95 17.63
CA THR A 138 -24.10 15.22 18.45
C THR A 138 -24.49 15.22 19.94
N ILE A 139 -24.89 16.37 20.48
CA ILE A 139 -25.35 16.48 21.88
C ILE A 139 -26.60 15.64 22.12
N VAL A 140 -27.58 15.67 21.21
CA VAL A 140 -28.81 14.87 21.32
C VAL A 140 -28.47 13.37 21.29
N ILE A 141 -27.64 12.94 20.35
CA ILE A 141 -27.24 11.53 20.23
C ILE A 141 -26.48 11.08 21.49
N CYS A 142 -25.53 11.88 22.00
CA CYS A 142 -24.81 11.60 23.23
C CYS A 142 -25.77 11.57 24.44
N GLY A 143 -26.79 12.45 24.46
CA GLY A 143 -27.84 12.45 25.51
C GLY A 143 -28.66 11.16 25.50
N VAL A 144 -29.15 10.74 24.33
CA VAL A 144 -29.88 9.47 24.17
C VAL A 144 -29.01 8.28 24.61
N TYR A 145 -27.73 8.29 24.24
CA TYR A 145 -26.79 7.27 24.65
C TYR A 145 -26.58 7.24 26.18
N LEU A 146 -26.44 8.40 26.82
CA LEU A 146 -26.30 8.51 28.26
C LEU A 146 -27.55 7.98 28.98
N LEU A 147 -28.74 8.30 28.47
CA LEU A 147 -30.01 7.78 28.99
C LEU A 147 -30.07 6.24 28.87
N LEU A 148 -29.63 5.68 27.77
CA LEU A 148 -29.53 4.24 27.58
C LEU A 148 -28.59 3.60 28.61
N MET A 149 -27.43 4.20 28.85
CA MET A 149 -26.47 3.74 29.87
C MET A 149 -27.11 3.77 31.29
N LEU A 150 -27.75 4.88 31.64
CA LEU A 150 -28.41 5.05 32.92
C LEU A 150 -29.55 4.04 33.10
N ALA A 151 -30.31 3.78 32.04
CA ALA A 151 -31.39 2.78 32.06
C ALA A 151 -30.83 1.34 32.30
N CYS A 152 -29.72 0.99 31.65
CA CYS A 152 -29.05 -0.29 31.87
C CYS A 152 -28.52 -0.40 33.32
N PHE A 153 -27.92 0.66 33.85
CA PHE A 153 -27.40 0.69 35.20
C PHE A 153 -28.54 0.57 36.24
N ALA A 154 -29.57 1.45 36.14
CA ALA A 154 -30.70 1.45 37.05
C ALA A 154 -31.50 0.14 36.97
N GLY A 155 -31.74 -0.37 35.75
CA GLY A 155 -32.40 -1.68 35.56
C GLY A 155 -31.59 -2.82 36.13
N GLY A 156 -30.28 -2.83 35.94
CA GLY A 156 -29.39 -3.84 36.51
C GLY A 156 -29.41 -3.84 38.05
N LEU A 157 -29.33 -2.65 38.65
CA LEU A 157 -29.41 -2.50 40.11
C LEU A 157 -30.78 -2.92 40.63
N HIS A 158 -31.89 -2.53 39.98
CA HIS A 158 -33.23 -2.91 40.32
C HIS A 158 -33.41 -4.45 40.36
N PHE A 159 -32.94 -5.17 39.34
CA PHE A 159 -32.99 -6.61 39.29
C PHE A 159 -32.14 -7.29 40.38
N ILE A 160 -30.94 -6.76 40.67
CA ILE A 160 -30.09 -7.29 41.75
C ILE A 160 -30.76 -7.09 43.11
N VAL A 161 -31.35 -5.92 43.37
CA VAL A 161 -32.08 -5.65 44.63
C VAL A 161 -33.30 -6.59 44.77
N ASN A 162 -34.07 -6.76 43.68
CA ASN A 162 -35.21 -7.71 43.71
C ASN A 162 -34.75 -9.16 43.86
N ALA A 163 -33.61 -9.57 43.35
CA ALA A 163 -33.03 -10.87 43.63
C ALA A 163 -32.71 -11.02 45.12
N ALA A 164 -32.12 -10.01 45.78
CA ALA A 164 -31.83 -10.03 47.21
C ALA A 164 -33.12 -10.09 48.05
N LEU A 165 -34.14 -9.26 47.74
CA LEU A 165 -35.40 -9.22 48.42
C LEU A 165 -36.20 -10.54 48.25
N SER A 166 -36.06 -11.21 47.11
CA SER A 166 -36.73 -12.50 46.88
C SER A 166 -36.19 -13.64 47.74
N LEU A 167 -35.12 -13.45 48.48
CA LEU A 167 -34.61 -14.44 49.45
C LEU A 167 -35.41 -14.47 50.73
N ASP A 168 -36.10 -13.36 51.09
CA ASP A 168 -36.89 -13.27 52.34
C ASP A 168 -38.30 -13.82 52.21
N ASP A 169 -38.90 -13.90 51.01
CA ASP A 169 -40.32 -14.27 50.78
C ASP A 169 -40.53 -15.71 50.29
N ALA A 170 -39.68 -16.67 50.63
CA ALA A 170 -39.76 -18.10 50.24
C ALA A 170 -39.89 -18.27 48.70
N PRO A 171 -38.98 -17.81 47.94
CA PRO A 171 -39.06 -17.70 46.49
C PRO A 171 -38.88 -19.07 45.84
N THR A 172 -39.60 -19.28 44.77
CA THR A 172 -39.22 -20.32 43.82
C THR A 172 -37.82 -20.00 43.30
N ALA A 173 -36.87 -20.94 43.49
CA ALA A 173 -35.43 -20.71 43.17
C ALA A 173 -35.21 -20.14 41.77
N TYR A 174 -36.11 -20.36 40.83
CA TYR A 174 -36.01 -19.84 39.46
C TYR A 174 -36.20 -18.31 39.38
N VAL A 175 -37.02 -17.67 40.25
CA VAL A 175 -37.26 -16.21 40.26
C VAL A 175 -35.99 -15.48 40.72
N PHE A 176 -35.35 -15.98 41.79
CA PHE A 176 -34.06 -15.49 42.23
C PHE A 176 -33.02 -15.55 41.12
N VAL A 177 -32.85 -16.73 40.48
CA VAL A 177 -31.86 -16.92 39.39
C VAL A 177 -32.17 -16.02 38.22
N LEU A 178 -33.44 -15.86 37.82
CA LEU A 178 -33.84 -14.99 36.70
C LEU A 178 -33.52 -13.54 37.00
N HIS A 179 -33.84 -13.00 38.18
CA HIS A 179 -33.50 -11.64 38.56
C HIS A 179 -31.98 -11.44 38.63
N LEU A 180 -31.24 -12.37 39.21
CA LEU A 180 -29.79 -12.30 39.30
C LEU A 180 -29.11 -12.26 37.90
N ILE A 181 -29.53 -13.20 37.02
CA ILE A 181 -28.97 -13.23 35.63
C ILE A 181 -29.33 -11.94 34.87
N SER A 182 -30.60 -11.47 34.98
CA SER A 182 -31.01 -10.23 34.29
C SER A 182 -30.26 -9.02 34.81
N GLY A 183 -30.05 -8.91 36.11
CA GLY A 183 -29.29 -7.83 36.73
C GLY A 183 -27.83 -7.85 36.33
N LEU A 184 -27.17 -9.03 36.37
CA LEU A 184 -25.78 -9.19 35.92
C LEU A 184 -25.61 -8.90 34.41
N PHE A 185 -26.59 -9.31 33.59
CA PHE A 185 -26.56 -9.01 32.16
C PHE A 185 -26.62 -7.50 31.88
N LEU A 186 -27.57 -6.77 32.52
CA LEU A 186 -27.69 -5.32 32.33
C LEU A 186 -26.48 -4.57 32.87
N LEU A 187 -25.88 -4.98 33.99
CA LEU A 187 -24.67 -4.38 34.53
C LEU A 187 -23.45 -4.67 33.61
N SER A 188 -23.38 -5.87 33.05
CA SER A 188 -22.35 -6.20 32.06
C SER A 188 -22.50 -5.37 30.79
N LEU A 189 -23.75 -5.20 30.31
CA LEU A 189 -24.05 -4.33 29.16
C LEU A 189 -23.69 -2.85 29.47
N PHE A 190 -24.03 -2.35 30.66
CA PHE A 190 -23.60 -1.02 31.11
C PHE A 190 -22.08 -0.88 31.08
N GLY A 191 -21.33 -1.87 31.60
CA GLY A 191 -19.86 -1.88 31.56
C GLY A 191 -19.31 -1.80 30.15
N LEU A 192 -19.92 -2.52 29.19
CA LEU A 192 -19.56 -2.46 27.78
C LEU A 192 -19.93 -1.12 27.13
N LEU A 193 -21.05 -0.54 27.50
CA LEU A 193 -21.46 0.79 27.04
C LEU A 193 -20.53 1.91 27.55
N LEU A 194 -19.68 1.69 28.54
CA LEU A 194 -18.65 2.64 28.94
C LEU A 194 -17.46 2.75 27.95
N ARG A 195 -17.34 1.81 27.00
CA ARG A 195 -16.20 1.76 26.05
C ARG A 195 -15.89 3.09 25.34
N PRO A 196 -16.84 3.83 24.71
CA PRO A 196 -16.53 5.09 24.05
C PRO A 196 -16.01 6.17 24.99
N VAL A 197 -16.35 6.11 26.30
CA VAL A 197 -15.85 7.05 27.30
C VAL A 197 -14.35 6.83 27.55
N PHE A 198 -13.93 5.56 27.62
CA PHE A 198 -12.55 5.14 27.89
C PHE A 198 -11.73 4.84 26.62
N ALA A 199 -12.34 4.93 25.42
CA ALA A 199 -11.62 4.75 24.18
C ALA A 199 -10.52 5.83 24.09
N GLN A 200 -9.28 5.36 24.17
CA GLN A 200 -8.13 6.23 23.87
C GLN A 200 -8.04 6.37 22.36
N GLN A 201 -7.74 7.56 21.91
CA GLN A 201 -7.38 7.76 20.51
C GLN A 201 -6.17 6.87 20.17
N ASN A 202 -6.17 6.30 18.97
CA ASN A 202 -5.01 5.59 18.43
C ASN A 202 -3.77 6.44 18.68
N PRO A 203 -2.63 5.85 19.07
CA PRO A 203 -1.40 6.59 19.22
C PRO A 203 -1.20 7.43 17.96
N GLN A 204 -1.02 8.74 18.15
CA GLN A 204 -0.77 9.67 17.05
C GLN A 204 0.31 9.07 16.15
N ARG A 205 0.11 9.16 14.84
CA ARG A 205 1.13 8.75 13.87
C ARG A 205 2.44 9.38 14.30
N ILE A 206 3.48 8.56 14.40
CA ILE A 206 4.78 9.03 14.87
C ILE A 206 5.28 10.08 13.88
N SER A 207 5.49 11.28 14.35
CA SER A 207 5.95 12.43 13.56
C SER A 207 7.18 13.06 14.21
N LEU A 208 8.02 13.66 13.41
CA LEU A 208 9.24 14.36 13.83
C LEU A 208 8.95 15.86 13.89
N GLU A 209 9.26 16.51 15.00
CA GLU A 209 9.15 17.97 15.12
C GLU A 209 10.30 18.65 14.37
N VAL A 210 9.94 19.61 13.54
CA VAL A 210 10.89 20.39 12.74
C VAL A 210 11.51 21.46 13.64
N ASP A 211 12.85 21.55 13.64
CA ASP A 211 13.58 22.60 14.36
C ASP A 211 13.42 23.97 13.62
N PRO A 212 12.69 24.95 14.20
CA PRO A 212 12.44 26.22 13.53
C PRO A 212 13.72 27.00 13.17
N ALA A 213 14.77 26.85 13.98
CA ALA A 213 16.03 27.57 13.74
C ALA A 213 16.75 27.03 12.51
N LYS A 214 16.60 25.72 12.19
CA LYS A 214 17.22 25.10 11.03
C LYS A 214 16.38 25.20 9.77
N GLN A 215 15.07 25.43 9.90
CA GLN A 215 14.11 25.42 8.77
C GLN A 215 13.36 26.76 8.65
N ALA A 216 14.08 27.88 8.83
CA ALA A 216 13.46 29.20 8.90
C ALA A 216 12.60 29.57 7.69
N ARG A 217 13.01 29.17 6.46
CA ARG A 217 12.27 29.44 5.22
C ARG A 217 10.95 28.68 5.16
N LEU A 218 10.94 27.42 5.57
CA LEU A 218 9.73 26.62 5.67
C LEU A 218 8.76 27.21 6.71
N VAL A 219 9.28 27.54 7.90
CA VAL A 219 8.49 28.12 8.98
C VAL A 219 7.85 29.44 8.55
N GLN A 220 8.59 30.30 7.86
CA GLN A 220 8.06 31.54 7.29
C GLN A 220 6.95 31.26 6.27
N PHE A 221 7.19 30.34 5.32
CA PHE A 221 6.20 29.99 4.30
C PHE A 221 4.89 29.47 4.90
N VAL A 222 4.97 28.59 5.90
CA VAL A 222 3.80 28.05 6.61
C VAL A 222 3.07 29.18 7.35
N ASN A 223 3.80 30.01 8.10
CA ASN A 223 3.20 31.12 8.85
C ASN A 223 2.54 32.15 7.92
N ASP A 224 3.17 32.51 6.82
CA ASP A 224 2.62 33.43 5.83
C ASP A 224 1.36 32.86 5.19
N THR A 225 1.33 31.56 4.90
CA THR A 225 0.14 30.86 4.38
C THR A 225 -1.03 30.92 5.38
N PHE A 226 -0.77 30.65 6.67
CA PHE A 226 -1.76 30.77 7.74
C PHE A 226 -2.28 32.20 7.90
N ALA A 227 -1.40 33.19 7.84
CA ALA A 227 -1.74 34.61 7.92
C ALA A 227 -2.65 35.03 6.76
N GLN A 228 -2.36 34.58 5.50
CA GLN A 228 -3.16 34.92 4.34
C GLN A 228 -4.62 34.43 4.44
N VAL A 229 -4.84 33.25 5.00
CA VAL A 229 -6.21 32.75 5.22
C VAL A 229 -6.81 33.26 6.54
N GLY A 230 -6.04 34.00 7.34
CA GLY A 230 -6.48 34.58 8.62
C GLY A 230 -6.68 33.54 9.73
N ALA A 231 -5.91 32.43 9.67
CA ALA A 231 -5.86 31.41 10.72
C ALA A 231 -4.73 31.69 11.73
N PRO A 232 -4.84 31.18 12.97
CA PRO A 232 -3.76 31.32 13.96
C PRO A 232 -2.51 30.58 13.48
N ALA A 233 -1.34 31.19 13.64
CA ALA A 233 -0.06 30.60 13.30
C ALA A 233 0.13 29.27 14.05
N PRO A 234 0.72 28.22 13.41
CA PRO A 234 0.96 26.97 14.08
C PRO A 234 2.09 27.09 15.12
N ASP A 235 1.88 26.46 16.28
CA ASP A 235 2.88 26.38 17.36
C ASP A 235 3.98 25.37 17.04
N LYS A 236 3.63 24.33 16.26
CA LYS A 236 4.53 23.24 15.88
C LYS A 236 4.34 22.84 14.42
N ILE A 237 5.46 22.60 13.76
CA ILE A 237 5.48 21.98 12.43
C ILE A 237 6.11 20.61 12.59
N LEU A 238 5.40 19.60 12.13
CA LEU A 238 5.77 18.19 12.21
C LEU A 238 5.95 17.65 10.79
N VAL A 239 6.77 16.62 10.64
CA VAL A 239 6.92 15.86 9.38
C VAL A 239 6.71 14.38 9.64
N ASN A 240 6.09 13.69 8.69
CA ASN A 240 5.85 12.26 8.77
C ASN A 240 5.99 11.59 7.39
N TYR A 241 5.70 10.29 7.35
CA TYR A 241 5.73 9.47 6.13
C TYR A 241 4.34 9.31 5.50
N ASP A 242 3.47 10.26 5.64
CA ASP A 242 2.17 10.25 4.95
C ASP A 242 2.24 11.05 3.64
N THR A 243 1.21 10.92 2.81
CA THR A 243 1.05 11.72 1.59
C THR A 243 0.12 12.91 1.80
N GLU A 244 -0.20 13.25 3.04
CA GLU A 244 -1.17 14.28 3.39
C GLU A 244 -0.49 15.44 4.12
N VAL A 245 -1.09 16.61 4.00
CA VAL A 245 -0.87 17.73 4.91
C VAL A 245 -2.07 17.77 5.86
N THR A 246 -1.82 17.83 7.16
CA THR A 246 -2.89 17.87 8.16
C THR A 246 -2.62 18.94 9.19
N ALA A 247 -3.65 19.64 9.65
CA ALA A 247 -3.55 20.54 10.79
C ALA A 247 -4.48 20.09 11.92
N GLU A 248 -3.95 20.05 13.12
CA GLU A 248 -4.67 19.64 14.31
C GLU A 248 -4.75 20.78 15.33
N PHE A 249 -5.96 21.00 15.83
CA PHE A 249 -6.20 21.91 16.94
C PHE A 249 -6.35 21.11 18.23
N SER A 250 -5.33 21.19 19.08
CA SER A 250 -5.32 20.55 20.39
C SER A 250 -5.64 21.60 21.46
N CYS A 251 -6.65 21.37 22.27
CA CYS A 251 -6.95 22.27 23.39
C CYS A 251 -7.44 21.47 24.61
N PRO A 252 -7.19 22.00 25.83
CA PRO A 252 -7.75 21.44 27.04
C PRO A 252 -9.29 21.46 26.98
N PRO A 253 -9.97 20.47 27.59
CA PRO A 253 -11.41 20.44 27.65
C PRO A 253 -11.93 21.77 28.22
N PHE A 254 -12.93 22.37 27.55
CA PHE A 254 -13.59 23.62 27.94
C PHE A 254 -12.73 24.92 27.94
N ARG A 255 -11.52 24.90 27.33
CA ARG A 255 -10.66 26.08 27.21
C ARG A 255 -10.20 26.33 25.78
N PRO A 256 -11.11 26.66 24.82
CA PRO A 256 -10.76 26.80 23.40
C PRO A 256 -9.71 27.87 23.11
N LYS A 257 -9.58 28.88 24.01
CA LYS A 257 -8.59 29.96 23.86
C LYS A 257 -7.15 29.53 24.20
N GLN A 258 -6.95 28.39 24.85
CA GLN A 258 -5.63 27.85 25.20
C GLN A 258 -5.23 26.71 24.25
N GLY A 259 -5.82 26.68 23.07
CA GLY A 259 -5.49 25.66 22.07
C GLY A 259 -4.17 25.96 21.39
N SER A 260 -3.48 24.90 20.99
CA SER A 260 -2.29 24.92 20.15
C SER A 260 -2.61 24.30 18.78
N VAL A 261 -2.02 24.87 17.74
CA VAL A 261 -2.14 24.37 16.36
C VAL A 261 -0.85 23.66 15.99
N SER A 262 -0.94 22.42 15.54
CA SER A 262 0.17 21.69 14.95
C SER A 262 -0.13 21.38 13.49
N VAL A 263 0.87 21.55 12.63
CA VAL A 263 0.79 21.21 11.20
C VAL A 263 1.74 20.06 10.93
N THR A 264 1.24 19.00 10.30
CA THR A 264 2.03 17.84 9.89
C THR A 264 2.14 17.81 8.37
N LEU A 265 3.36 17.72 7.86
CA LEU A 265 3.67 17.69 6.44
C LEU A 265 4.13 16.30 6.03
N GLY A 266 3.48 15.69 5.05
CA GLY A 266 3.86 14.40 4.50
C GLY A 266 5.07 14.49 3.57
N MET A 267 6.21 13.91 3.96
CA MET A 267 7.45 14.02 3.19
C MET A 267 7.39 13.39 1.79
N PRO A 268 6.68 12.25 1.57
CA PRO A 268 6.46 11.74 0.22
C PRO A 268 5.72 12.72 -0.71
N LEU A 269 4.73 13.45 -0.17
CA LEU A 269 4.02 14.48 -0.93
C LEU A 269 4.94 15.67 -1.25
N ILE A 270 5.68 16.18 -0.25
CA ILE A 270 6.63 17.29 -0.40
C ILE A 270 7.67 17.01 -1.49
N ALA A 271 8.10 15.77 -1.64
CA ALA A 271 9.08 15.39 -2.66
C ALA A 271 8.54 15.52 -4.10
N ASN A 272 7.22 15.55 -4.29
CA ASN A 272 6.58 15.51 -5.61
C ASN A 272 5.87 16.79 -6.02
N ILE A 273 5.57 17.71 -5.08
CA ILE A 273 4.77 18.90 -5.35
C ILE A 273 5.62 20.18 -5.42
N ARG A 274 5.01 21.22 -5.97
CA ARG A 274 5.56 22.57 -6.05
C ARG A 274 5.00 23.47 -4.94
N THR A 275 5.62 24.64 -4.72
CA THR A 275 5.23 25.59 -3.67
C THR A 275 3.76 26.05 -3.76
N PRO A 276 3.14 26.32 -4.92
CA PRO A 276 1.72 26.68 -4.96
C PRO A 276 0.80 25.53 -4.49
N GLN A 277 1.16 24.28 -4.86
CA GLN A 277 0.40 23.11 -4.44
C GLN A 277 0.53 22.85 -2.94
N LEU A 278 1.73 23.05 -2.36
CA LEU A 278 1.92 22.97 -0.92
C LEU A 278 1.12 24.07 -0.20
N ALA A 279 1.16 25.30 -0.73
CA ALA A 279 0.34 26.39 -0.19
C ALA A 279 -1.15 26.07 -0.24
N ALA A 280 -1.63 25.40 -1.31
CA ALA A 280 -3.02 24.97 -1.41
C ALA A 280 -3.43 24.03 -0.27
N PHE A 281 -2.64 22.98 -0.02
CA PHE A 281 -2.90 22.04 1.05
C PHE A 281 -2.81 22.69 2.43
N ILE A 282 -1.80 23.52 2.67
CA ILE A 282 -1.66 24.25 3.95
C ILE A 282 -2.82 25.24 4.13
N ALA A 283 -3.22 25.99 3.09
CA ALA A 283 -4.33 26.94 3.16
C ALA A 283 -5.67 26.24 3.41
N HIS A 284 -5.89 25.08 2.80
CA HIS A 284 -7.05 24.25 3.05
C HIS A 284 -7.16 23.88 4.53
N GLU A 285 -6.10 23.30 5.10
CA GLU A 285 -6.06 22.88 6.49
C GLU A 285 -6.11 24.07 7.47
N ALA A 286 -5.37 25.15 7.18
CA ALA A 286 -5.39 26.36 7.98
C ALA A 286 -6.80 26.99 8.02
N SER A 287 -7.52 26.98 6.89
CA SER A 287 -8.89 27.51 6.79
C SER A 287 -9.87 26.76 7.70
N MET A 288 -9.65 25.46 7.90
CA MET A 288 -10.46 24.66 8.83
C MET A 288 -10.25 25.07 10.31
N MET A 289 -9.14 25.73 10.64
CA MET A 289 -8.85 26.21 11.99
C MET A 289 -9.51 27.60 12.28
N ARG A 290 -10.29 28.11 11.36
CA ARG A 290 -10.91 29.45 11.44
C ARG A 290 -12.45 29.40 11.50
N PRO A 291 -13.10 30.12 12.42
CA PRO A 291 -12.52 30.69 13.64
C PRO A 291 -12.23 29.61 14.70
N PRO A 292 -11.32 29.80 15.64
CA PRO A 292 -10.86 28.76 16.58
C PRO A 292 -12.00 28.10 17.39
N MET A 293 -13.09 28.81 17.63
CA MET A 293 -14.25 28.24 18.32
C MET A 293 -14.99 27.19 17.49
N LEU A 294 -15.11 27.41 16.18
CA LEU A 294 -15.68 26.41 15.26
C LEU A 294 -14.72 25.21 15.12
N ALA A 295 -13.42 25.44 14.99
CA ALA A 295 -12.41 24.39 14.96
C ALA A 295 -12.46 23.51 16.22
N TRP A 296 -12.63 24.10 17.39
CA TRP A 296 -12.84 23.38 18.65
C TRP A 296 -14.11 22.51 18.61
N LEU A 297 -15.23 23.09 18.16
CA LEU A 297 -16.53 22.38 18.08
C LEU A 297 -16.43 21.20 17.12
N PHE A 298 -15.90 21.43 15.92
CA PHE A 298 -15.67 20.35 14.93
C PHE A 298 -14.71 19.29 15.47
N GLY A 299 -13.65 19.69 16.16
CA GLY A 299 -12.72 18.79 16.81
C GLY A 299 -13.39 17.93 17.90
N VAL A 300 -14.33 18.47 18.67
CA VAL A 300 -15.12 17.71 19.64
C VAL A 300 -16.05 16.72 18.91
N VAL A 301 -16.80 17.18 17.91
CA VAL A 301 -17.70 16.33 17.13
C VAL A 301 -16.93 15.19 16.49
N LYS A 302 -15.78 15.47 15.85
CA LYS A 302 -14.90 14.49 15.23
C LYS A 302 -14.40 13.45 16.25
N ARG A 303 -13.95 13.88 17.43
CA ARG A 303 -13.47 12.97 18.49
C ARG A 303 -14.58 12.05 19.01
N VAL A 304 -15.78 12.59 19.25
CA VAL A 304 -16.94 11.79 19.68
C VAL A 304 -17.26 10.74 18.62
N ARG A 305 -17.35 11.15 17.36
CA ARG A 305 -17.64 10.27 16.24
C ARG A 305 -16.63 9.12 16.13
N HIS A 306 -15.34 9.41 16.09
CA HIS A 306 -14.29 8.38 16.00
C HIS A 306 -14.36 7.38 17.17
N ARG A 307 -14.68 7.82 18.40
CA ARG A 307 -14.83 6.89 19.52
C ARG A 307 -15.99 5.92 19.33
N PHE A 308 -17.09 6.37 18.73
CA PHE A 308 -18.22 5.48 18.41
C PHE A 308 -17.91 4.56 17.24
N ASP A 309 -17.17 5.05 16.22
CA ASP A 309 -16.73 4.24 15.08
C ASP A 309 -15.78 3.14 15.53
N ASP A 310 -14.75 3.47 16.32
CA ASP A 310 -13.80 2.50 16.88
C ASP A 310 -14.52 1.38 17.68
N CYS A 311 -15.55 1.75 18.46
CA CYS A 311 -16.33 0.77 19.21
C CYS A 311 -17.28 -0.05 18.31
N ALA A 312 -17.87 0.57 17.28
CA ALA A 312 -18.75 -0.11 16.32
C ALA A 312 -18.01 -1.11 15.43
N GLU A 313 -16.73 -0.84 15.15
CA GLU A 313 -15.85 -1.70 14.35
C GLU A 313 -14.98 -2.64 15.21
N ASN A 314 -15.09 -2.59 16.54
CA ASN A 314 -14.24 -3.33 17.49
C ASN A 314 -12.74 -3.04 17.33
N GLN A 315 -12.39 -1.82 16.97
CA GLN A 315 -10.99 -1.37 16.80
C GLN A 315 -10.43 -0.66 18.03
N ASP A 316 -11.23 -0.47 19.09
CA ASP A 316 -10.82 0.15 20.34
C ASP A 316 -9.82 -0.71 21.13
N LEU A 317 -9.10 -0.10 22.06
CA LEU A 317 -8.07 -0.77 22.86
C LEU A 317 -8.59 -1.97 23.67
N TRP A 318 -9.87 -1.91 24.09
CA TRP A 318 -10.49 -2.99 24.82
C TRP A 318 -10.66 -4.22 23.95
N SER A 319 -11.19 -4.05 22.73
CA SER A 319 -11.34 -5.15 21.77
C SER A 319 -10.00 -5.80 21.43
N ARG A 320 -8.98 -4.98 21.17
CA ARG A 320 -7.61 -5.49 20.91
C ARG A 320 -7.02 -6.26 22.09
N ARG A 321 -7.28 -5.84 23.32
CA ARG A 321 -6.85 -6.58 24.53
C ARG A 321 -7.61 -7.91 24.68
N LEU A 322 -8.90 -7.92 24.36
CA LEU A 322 -9.69 -9.15 24.38
C LEU A 322 -9.17 -10.16 23.34
N ASP A 323 -8.89 -9.70 22.13
CA ASP A 323 -8.32 -10.53 21.07
C ASP A 323 -6.95 -11.10 21.49
N ALA A 324 -6.12 -10.28 22.14
CA ALA A 324 -4.82 -10.74 22.68
C ALA A 324 -5.00 -11.78 23.81
N TRP A 325 -6.01 -11.63 24.67
CA TRP A 325 -6.30 -12.61 25.74
C TRP A 325 -6.87 -13.91 25.19
N ASP A 326 -7.59 -13.88 24.07
CA ASP A 326 -8.13 -15.09 23.41
C ASP A 326 -6.99 -15.95 22.82
N LEU A 327 -5.87 -15.33 22.44
CA LEU A 327 -4.67 -16.03 21.96
C LEU A 327 -3.87 -16.70 23.10
N ASP A 328 -4.01 -16.26 24.37
CA ASP A 328 -3.20 -16.71 25.50
C ASP A 328 -3.98 -17.64 26.46
N GLN A 329 -4.68 -18.64 25.92
CA GLN A 329 -5.54 -19.53 26.68
C GLN A 329 -4.76 -20.62 27.46
N ALA A 330 -4.48 -20.35 28.74
CA ALA A 330 -3.79 -21.30 29.63
C ALA A 330 -4.73 -22.30 30.36
N SER A 331 -6.07 -22.11 30.36
CA SER A 331 -7.02 -23.02 30.99
C SER A 331 -8.45 -22.96 30.40
N ALA A 332 -9.19 -24.08 30.40
CA ALA A 332 -10.54 -24.18 29.83
C ALA A 332 -11.54 -23.20 30.49
N VAL A 333 -11.41 -22.94 31.80
CA VAL A 333 -12.29 -22.02 32.53
C VAL A 333 -12.04 -20.56 32.08
N LYS A 334 -10.79 -20.14 31.97
CA LYS A 334 -10.44 -18.81 31.46
C LYS A 334 -10.92 -18.65 30.02
N GLY A 335 -10.74 -19.67 29.17
CA GLY A 335 -11.18 -19.66 27.77
C GLY A 335 -12.70 -19.46 27.65
N PHE A 336 -13.50 -20.08 28.49
CA PHE A 336 -14.94 -19.87 28.50
C PHE A 336 -15.32 -18.42 28.84
N PHE A 337 -14.72 -17.83 29.87
CA PHE A 337 -15.02 -16.45 30.26
C PHE A 337 -14.54 -15.45 29.19
N VAL A 338 -13.36 -15.63 28.60
CA VAL A 338 -12.85 -14.76 27.55
C VAL A 338 -13.71 -14.87 26.29
N SER A 339 -14.13 -16.08 25.91
CA SER A 339 -15.00 -16.27 24.74
C SER A 339 -16.40 -15.69 24.97
N ALA A 340 -16.97 -15.83 26.19
CA ALA A 340 -18.23 -15.18 26.53
C ALA A 340 -18.13 -13.67 26.48
N LEU A 341 -17.05 -13.10 27.01
CA LEU A 341 -16.79 -11.66 27.01
C LEU A 341 -16.52 -11.15 25.58
N ALA A 342 -15.78 -11.88 24.74
CA ALA A 342 -15.57 -11.55 23.33
C ALA A 342 -16.88 -11.58 22.53
N THR A 343 -17.73 -12.57 22.80
CA THR A 343 -19.07 -12.67 22.21
C THR A 343 -19.94 -11.47 22.60
N LEU A 344 -19.97 -11.10 23.87
CA LEU A 344 -20.70 -9.95 24.37
C LEU A 344 -20.14 -8.65 23.81
N ASN A 345 -18.80 -8.54 23.67
CA ASN A 345 -18.12 -7.43 23.00
C ASN A 345 -18.56 -7.30 21.55
N HIS A 346 -18.60 -8.39 20.80
CA HIS A 346 -19.05 -8.38 19.41
C HIS A 346 -20.50 -7.90 19.29
N TYR A 347 -21.41 -8.38 20.15
CA TYR A 347 -22.80 -7.91 20.12
C TYR A 347 -22.96 -6.46 20.60
N SER A 348 -22.10 -5.97 21.50
CA SER A 348 -22.12 -4.55 21.90
C SER A 348 -21.83 -3.61 20.73
N ALA A 349 -21.03 -4.03 19.75
CA ALA A 349 -20.78 -3.29 18.52
C ALA A 349 -22.07 -2.98 17.74
N LEU A 350 -23.06 -3.89 17.76
CA LEU A 350 -24.37 -3.66 17.14
C LEU A 350 -25.15 -2.52 17.80
N VAL A 351 -24.93 -2.28 19.09
CA VAL A 351 -25.53 -1.13 19.81
C VAL A 351 -24.87 0.18 19.41
N PHE A 352 -23.53 0.19 19.19
CA PHE A 352 -22.81 1.38 18.78
C PHE A 352 -23.06 1.78 17.33
N LYS A 353 -23.30 0.81 16.44
CA LYS A 353 -23.46 1.01 15.00
C LYS A 353 -24.52 2.07 14.61
N PRO A 354 -25.77 2.07 15.15
CA PRO A 354 -26.73 3.13 14.82
C PRO A 354 -26.30 4.51 15.30
N PHE A 355 -25.60 4.60 16.45
CA PHE A 355 -25.06 5.87 16.94
C PHE A 355 -23.92 6.37 16.02
N SER A 356 -23.01 5.50 15.62
CA SER A 356 -21.95 5.79 14.66
C SER A 356 -22.54 6.28 13.32
N ILE A 357 -23.51 5.57 12.74
CA ILE A 357 -24.16 5.99 11.47
C ILE A 357 -24.81 7.36 11.61
N ALA A 358 -25.52 7.62 12.70
CA ALA A 358 -26.19 8.90 12.92
C ALA A 358 -25.19 10.05 13.10
N LEU A 359 -24.10 9.83 13.86
CA LEU A 359 -23.03 10.79 14.07
C LEU A 359 -22.26 11.06 12.77
N ASN A 360 -21.99 10.02 11.98
CA ASN A 360 -21.31 10.13 10.69
C ASN A 360 -22.17 10.93 9.69
N SER A 361 -23.45 10.63 9.60
CA SER A 361 -24.36 11.36 8.70
C SER A 361 -24.47 12.85 9.04
N ALA A 362 -24.55 13.19 10.34
CA ALA A 362 -24.59 14.58 10.80
C ALA A 362 -23.25 15.29 10.60
N GLY A 363 -22.14 14.60 10.89
CA GLY A 363 -20.78 15.10 10.71
C GLY A 363 -20.42 15.34 9.26
N ALA A 364 -20.76 14.40 8.37
CA ALA A 364 -20.45 14.48 6.94
C ALA A 364 -21.10 15.71 6.28
N MET A 365 -22.35 16.02 6.63
CA MET A 365 -23.03 17.21 6.10
C MET A 365 -22.30 18.49 6.50
N ALA A 366 -21.95 18.63 7.79
CA ALA A 366 -21.25 19.81 8.28
C ALA A 366 -19.85 19.94 7.70
N ASN A 367 -19.15 18.81 7.57
CA ASN A 367 -17.78 18.77 7.05
C ASN A 367 -17.71 19.17 5.57
N ARG A 368 -18.73 18.86 4.75
CA ARG A 368 -18.79 19.28 3.34
C ARG A 368 -18.81 20.80 3.21
N TYR A 369 -19.58 21.50 4.04
CA TYR A 369 -19.56 22.98 4.02
C TYR A 369 -18.21 23.54 4.48
N LEU A 370 -17.57 22.90 5.44
CA LEU A 370 -16.26 23.30 5.93
C LEU A 370 -15.19 23.10 4.85
N VAL A 371 -15.19 21.94 4.19
CA VAL A 371 -14.27 21.60 3.10
C VAL A 371 -14.43 22.54 1.92
N ASN A 372 -15.66 22.82 1.48
CA ASN A 372 -15.92 23.76 0.38
C ASN A 372 -15.42 25.17 0.70
N ALA A 373 -15.55 25.62 1.96
CA ALA A 373 -15.00 26.90 2.36
C ALA A 373 -13.46 26.88 2.43
N ALA A 374 -12.87 25.78 2.84
CA ALA A 374 -11.42 25.61 2.84
C ALA A 374 -10.88 25.61 1.40
N ASP A 375 -11.54 24.91 0.48
CA ASP A 375 -11.20 24.92 -0.96
C ASP A 375 -11.37 26.31 -1.57
N PHE A 376 -12.38 27.08 -1.14
CA PHE A 376 -12.57 28.46 -1.56
C PHE A 376 -11.34 29.33 -1.19
N TYR A 377 -10.87 29.29 0.06
CA TYR A 377 -9.69 30.04 0.48
C TYR A 377 -8.43 29.56 -0.22
N ALA A 378 -8.26 28.26 -0.35
CA ALA A 378 -7.11 27.68 -1.06
C ALA A 378 -7.10 28.12 -2.55
N ALA A 379 -8.24 28.07 -3.25
CA ALA A 379 -8.33 28.51 -4.64
C ALA A 379 -8.03 29.99 -4.83
N HIS A 380 -8.51 30.87 -3.94
CA HIS A 380 -8.21 32.31 -4.00
C HIS A 380 -6.74 32.61 -3.66
N LEU A 381 -6.09 31.76 -2.86
CA LEU A 381 -4.66 31.92 -2.52
C LEU A 381 -3.74 31.50 -3.66
N VAL A 382 -4.00 30.30 -4.26
CA VAL A 382 -3.06 29.72 -5.23
C VAL A 382 -3.55 29.71 -6.67
N GLY A 383 -4.85 29.98 -6.90
CA GLY A 383 -5.53 29.88 -8.19
C GLY A 383 -6.22 28.53 -8.42
N SER A 384 -7.33 28.56 -9.11
CA SER A 384 -8.14 27.36 -9.42
C SER A 384 -7.31 26.26 -10.11
N LYS A 385 -6.49 26.65 -11.07
CA LYS A 385 -5.63 25.71 -11.82
C LYS A 385 -4.65 24.98 -10.91
N ALA A 386 -4.02 25.68 -9.95
CA ALA A 386 -3.08 25.06 -9.01
C ALA A 386 -3.77 24.06 -8.08
N ILE A 387 -5.05 24.28 -7.72
CA ILE A 387 -5.85 23.33 -6.95
C ILE A 387 -6.07 22.04 -7.74
N VAL A 388 -6.48 22.13 -9.00
CA VAL A 388 -6.67 20.94 -9.87
C VAL A 388 -5.37 20.15 -9.99
N GLU A 389 -4.26 20.84 -10.24
CA GLU A 389 -2.93 20.22 -10.28
C GLU A 389 -2.54 19.58 -8.95
N SER A 390 -2.92 20.18 -7.80
CA SER A 390 -2.65 19.62 -6.46
C SER A 390 -3.30 18.26 -6.26
N PHE A 391 -4.57 18.10 -6.67
CA PHE A 391 -5.26 16.80 -6.58
C PHE A 391 -4.63 15.75 -7.50
N ARG A 392 -4.22 16.15 -8.69
CA ARG A 392 -3.54 15.28 -9.63
C ARG A 392 -2.21 14.77 -9.05
N GLU A 393 -1.38 15.66 -8.55
CA GLU A 393 -0.08 15.30 -7.95
C GLU A 393 -0.24 14.48 -6.67
N LEU A 394 -1.28 14.73 -5.88
CA LEU A 394 -1.63 13.90 -4.71
C LEU A 394 -1.95 12.46 -5.14
N SER A 395 -2.79 12.28 -6.17
CA SER A 395 -3.16 10.96 -6.68
C SER A 395 -1.96 10.22 -7.29
N ILE A 396 -1.09 10.93 -8.02
CA ILE A 396 0.18 10.41 -8.53
C ILE A 396 1.07 9.95 -7.38
N THR A 397 1.20 10.77 -6.34
CA THR A 397 2.03 10.46 -5.16
C THR A 397 1.50 9.25 -4.40
N HIS A 398 0.19 9.13 -4.22
CA HIS A 398 -0.44 7.94 -3.61
C HIS A 398 -0.13 6.66 -4.39
N HIS A 399 -0.26 6.72 -5.72
CA HIS A 399 0.05 5.57 -6.58
C HIS A 399 1.54 5.19 -6.49
N ALA A 400 2.42 6.18 -6.57
CA ALA A 400 3.86 5.99 -6.45
C ALA A 400 4.28 5.49 -5.06
N LEU A 401 3.62 5.95 -3.99
CA LEU A 401 3.83 5.47 -2.63
C LEU A 401 3.53 3.98 -2.53
N HIS A 402 2.39 3.55 -3.07
CA HIS A 402 2.00 2.14 -3.05
C HIS A 402 3.03 1.26 -3.79
N GLN A 403 3.48 1.70 -4.98
CA GLN A 403 4.54 1.00 -5.72
C GLN A 403 5.86 0.95 -4.94
N ALA A 404 6.25 2.06 -4.27
CA ALA A 404 7.47 2.12 -3.48
C ALA A 404 7.41 1.19 -2.26
N GLU A 405 6.26 1.14 -1.58
CA GLU A 405 6.03 0.24 -0.44
C GLU A 405 6.02 -1.22 -0.87
N GLU A 406 5.31 -1.56 -1.93
CA GLU A 406 5.30 -2.92 -2.47
C GLU A 406 6.71 -3.39 -2.82
N ARG A 407 7.48 -2.54 -3.47
CA ARG A 407 8.88 -2.83 -3.81
C ARG A 407 9.76 -2.98 -2.58
N MET A 408 9.60 -2.10 -1.60
CA MET A 408 10.33 -2.16 -0.34
C MET A 408 10.01 -3.44 0.43
N PHE A 409 8.71 -3.77 0.60
CA PHE A 409 8.30 -4.98 1.31
C PHE A 409 8.79 -6.26 0.63
N GLY A 410 8.84 -6.29 -0.71
CA GLY A 410 9.46 -7.38 -1.46
C GLY A 410 10.96 -7.58 -1.17
N GLN A 411 11.66 -6.56 -0.69
CA GLN A 411 13.09 -6.61 -0.36
C GLN A 411 13.39 -6.81 1.13
N VAL A 412 12.37 -6.77 2.01
CA VAL A 412 12.55 -7.00 3.47
C VAL A 412 13.18 -8.37 3.75
N GLY A 413 12.76 -9.40 3.01
CA GLY A 413 13.35 -10.75 3.13
C GLY A 413 14.83 -10.84 2.75
N GLU A 414 15.31 -9.94 1.88
CA GLU A 414 16.70 -9.82 1.47
C GLU A 414 17.53 -8.87 2.37
N ARG A 415 16.93 -8.32 3.42
CA ARG A 415 17.53 -7.30 4.30
C ARG A 415 18.08 -6.10 3.52
N GLN A 416 17.32 -5.62 2.52
CA GLN A 416 17.67 -4.46 1.70
C GLN A 416 16.57 -3.42 1.83
N LEU A 417 16.67 -2.58 2.85
CA LEU A 417 15.74 -1.48 3.10
C LEU A 417 16.32 -0.17 2.54
N VAL A 418 15.48 0.66 1.96
CA VAL A 418 15.94 1.95 1.44
C VAL A 418 16.21 2.93 2.58
N ASN A 419 17.28 3.72 2.47
CA ASN A 419 17.59 4.74 3.47
C ASN A 419 16.71 6.00 3.36
N ASN A 420 16.10 6.25 2.20
CA ASN A 420 15.32 7.45 1.92
C ASN A 420 14.09 7.10 1.07
N LEU A 421 13.00 6.77 1.76
CA LEU A 421 11.76 6.30 1.14
C LEU A 421 11.00 7.41 0.37
N PRO A 422 10.91 8.68 0.87
CA PRO A 422 10.33 9.76 0.07
C PRO A 422 11.01 9.99 -1.28
N ALA A 423 12.34 9.82 -1.35
CA ALA A 423 13.06 9.92 -2.61
C ALA A 423 12.78 8.73 -3.55
N LEU A 424 12.53 7.55 -3.00
CA LEU A 424 12.08 6.39 -3.79
C LEU A 424 10.68 6.63 -4.36
N VAL A 425 9.76 7.19 -3.59
CA VAL A 425 8.41 7.58 -4.05
C VAL A 425 8.52 8.59 -5.21
N HIS A 426 9.39 9.59 -5.08
CA HIS A 426 9.63 10.56 -6.15
C HIS A 426 10.15 9.88 -7.44
N HIS A 427 11.05 8.91 -7.30
CA HIS A 427 11.54 8.15 -8.45
C HIS A 427 10.40 7.41 -9.18
N PHE A 428 9.52 6.73 -8.44
CA PHE A 428 8.38 6.04 -9.03
C PHE A 428 7.37 7.02 -9.64
N ALA A 429 7.07 8.15 -8.99
CA ALA A 429 6.18 9.17 -9.53
C ALA A 429 6.69 9.73 -10.88
N ALA A 430 8.00 9.99 -10.97
CA ALA A 430 8.64 10.46 -12.21
C ALA A 430 8.68 9.38 -13.32
N GLY A 431 8.61 8.10 -12.95
CA GLY A 431 8.70 6.95 -13.85
C GLY A 431 7.33 6.39 -14.31
N LEU A 432 6.21 6.97 -13.90
CA LEU A 432 4.88 6.48 -14.26
C LEU A 432 4.65 6.48 -15.78
N SER A 433 4.08 5.39 -16.27
CA SER A 433 3.77 5.26 -17.69
C SER A 433 2.57 6.16 -18.10
N PRO A 434 2.45 6.55 -19.37
CA PRO A 434 1.26 7.27 -19.87
C PRO A 434 -0.06 6.50 -19.65
N ARG A 435 0.01 5.20 -19.50
CA ARG A 435 -1.14 4.35 -19.17
C ARG A 435 -1.54 4.56 -17.69
N ASP A 436 -0.58 4.48 -16.77
CA ASP A 436 -0.83 4.66 -15.34
C ASP A 436 -1.40 6.06 -15.06
N LEU A 437 -0.86 7.08 -15.72
CA LEU A 437 -1.37 8.46 -15.61
C LEU A 437 -2.83 8.56 -16.07
N ARG A 438 -3.19 7.91 -17.18
CA ARG A 438 -4.58 7.86 -17.65
C ARG A 438 -5.48 7.09 -16.67
N GLU A 439 -5.03 5.97 -16.13
CA GLU A 439 -5.79 5.19 -15.15
C GLU A 439 -6.04 6.01 -13.87
N ILE A 440 -5.06 6.80 -13.41
CA ILE A 440 -5.20 7.73 -12.29
C ILE A 440 -6.22 8.82 -12.62
N GLU A 441 -6.12 9.47 -13.78
CA GLU A 441 -7.06 10.51 -14.23
C GLU A 441 -8.49 9.96 -14.36
N ASP A 442 -8.65 8.77 -14.93
CA ASP A 442 -9.93 8.08 -15.03
C ASP A 442 -10.52 7.70 -13.66
N ALA A 443 -9.68 7.32 -12.70
CA ALA A 443 -10.12 7.03 -11.34
C ALA A 443 -10.60 8.29 -10.62
N MET A 444 -9.88 9.39 -10.73
CA MET A 444 -10.28 10.70 -10.19
C MET A 444 -11.62 11.16 -10.77
N ASN A 445 -11.81 11.01 -12.09
CA ASN A 445 -13.04 11.43 -12.79
C ASN A 445 -14.25 10.53 -12.49
N ARG A 446 -14.06 9.27 -12.09
CA ARG A 446 -15.13 8.32 -11.73
C ARG A 446 -15.52 8.37 -10.25
N ALA A 447 -14.73 9.00 -9.40
CA ALA A 447 -14.99 9.05 -7.98
C ALA A 447 -16.22 9.91 -7.66
N ASP A 448 -17.33 9.27 -7.30
CA ASP A 448 -18.53 9.95 -6.83
C ASP A 448 -18.53 10.12 -5.31
N THR A 449 -19.09 11.24 -4.82
CA THR A 449 -19.24 11.48 -3.39
C THR A 449 -20.23 10.49 -2.79
N LYS A 450 -19.78 9.55 -1.98
CA LYS A 450 -20.66 8.67 -1.21
C LYS A 450 -21.27 9.45 -0.05
N ARG A 451 -22.52 9.12 0.29
CA ARG A 451 -23.33 9.86 1.28
C ARG A 451 -22.70 9.84 2.69
N ASP A 452 -21.98 8.79 3.01
CA ASP A 452 -21.40 8.53 4.34
C ASP A 452 -19.91 8.95 4.46
N TYR A 453 -19.32 9.52 3.40
CA TYR A 453 -17.94 9.98 3.43
C TYR A 453 -17.84 11.39 4.01
N ASP A 454 -16.84 11.61 4.85
CA ASP A 454 -16.53 12.87 5.52
C ASP A 454 -16.18 14.00 4.55
N TYR A 455 -15.52 13.65 3.45
CA TYR A 455 -15.07 14.60 2.44
C TYR A 455 -15.85 14.43 1.14
N PRO A 456 -16.13 15.53 0.43
CA PRO A 456 -16.55 15.46 -0.96
C PRO A 456 -15.50 14.69 -1.77
N SER A 457 -15.92 14.05 -2.87
CA SER A 457 -14.98 13.42 -3.80
C SER A 457 -14.04 14.45 -4.42
N ASP A 458 -12.83 14.04 -4.77
CA ASP A 458 -11.85 14.93 -5.43
C ASP A 458 -12.44 15.55 -6.70
N ARG A 459 -13.23 14.78 -7.47
CA ARG A 459 -13.97 15.31 -8.62
C ARG A 459 -14.89 16.48 -8.26
N SER A 460 -15.66 16.36 -7.18
CA SER A 460 -16.56 17.44 -6.74
C SER A 460 -15.80 18.69 -6.32
N ARG A 461 -14.63 18.50 -5.66
CA ARG A 461 -13.74 19.57 -5.23
C ARG A 461 -13.05 20.24 -6.41
N ILE A 462 -12.64 19.48 -7.41
CA ILE A 462 -12.06 19.98 -8.68
C ILE A 462 -13.08 20.84 -9.42
N ILE A 463 -14.32 20.33 -9.64
CA ILE A 463 -15.39 21.09 -10.29
C ILE A 463 -15.67 22.38 -9.54
N PHE A 464 -15.75 22.32 -8.19
CA PHE A 464 -15.94 23.50 -7.37
C PHE A 464 -14.81 24.53 -7.53
N ALA A 465 -13.56 24.08 -7.57
CA ALA A 465 -12.41 24.97 -7.77
C ALA A 465 -12.39 25.57 -9.19
N GLU A 466 -12.75 24.80 -10.23
CA GLU A 466 -12.88 25.29 -11.60
C GLU A 466 -13.98 26.35 -11.73
N ASP A 467 -15.15 26.13 -11.12
CA ASP A 467 -16.28 27.08 -11.11
C ASP A 467 -15.92 28.43 -10.43
N LEU A 468 -14.94 28.44 -9.51
CA LEU A 468 -14.49 29.67 -8.87
C LEU A 468 -13.64 30.56 -9.78
N ASP A 469 -12.97 29.99 -10.78
CA ASP A 469 -12.07 30.68 -11.73
C ASP A 469 -11.14 31.74 -11.06
N ALA A 470 -10.57 31.37 -9.92
CA ALA A 470 -9.73 32.26 -9.13
C ALA A 470 -8.31 32.36 -9.71
N SER A 471 -7.79 33.58 -9.81
CA SER A 471 -6.46 33.86 -10.39
C SER A 471 -5.28 33.49 -9.48
N GLY A 472 -5.51 33.42 -8.16
CA GLY A 472 -4.46 33.18 -7.17
C GLY A 472 -3.60 34.40 -6.82
N GLN A 473 -2.86 34.31 -5.74
CA GLN A 473 -1.96 35.34 -5.19
C GLN A 473 -0.55 34.80 -4.91
N CYS A 474 -0.31 33.50 -5.14
CA CYS A 474 0.98 32.89 -4.95
C CYS A 474 1.96 33.34 -6.05
N CYS A 475 3.12 33.88 -5.64
CA CYS A 475 4.11 34.47 -6.55
C CYS A 475 5.31 33.56 -6.79
N VAL A 476 5.38 32.43 -6.11
CA VAL A 476 6.50 31.52 -6.15
C VAL A 476 6.07 30.19 -6.75
N ASP A 477 6.92 29.65 -7.63
CA ASP A 477 6.67 28.37 -8.28
C ASP A 477 8.00 27.60 -8.49
N TYR A 478 8.42 26.92 -7.42
CA TYR A 478 9.58 26.02 -7.40
C TYR A 478 9.22 24.76 -6.62
N PRO A 479 10.03 23.66 -6.71
CA PRO A 479 9.78 22.45 -5.94
C PRO A 479 9.63 22.71 -4.44
N ALA A 480 8.59 22.19 -3.79
CA ALA A 480 8.35 22.40 -2.36
C ALA A 480 9.52 21.92 -1.47
N ALA A 481 10.27 20.94 -1.96
CA ALA A 481 11.49 20.44 -1.34
C ALA A 481 12.57 21.53 -1.11
N GLU A 482 12.58 22.60 -1.90
CA GLU A 482 13.54 23.70 -1.78
C GLU A 482 13.25 24.66 -0.61
N LEU A 483 12.07 24.54 0.03
CA LEU A 483 11.77 25.22 1.28
C LEU A 483 12.55 24.65 2.45
N PHE A 484 13.02 23.42 2.33
CA PHE A 484 13.71 22.69 3.39
C PHE A 484 15.22 22.82 3.29
N THR A 485 15.86 23.08 4.41
CA THR A 485 17.32 22.97 4.53
C THR A 485 17.67 21.51 4.82
N ASN A 486 18.48 20.88 3.96
CA ASN A 486 18.90 19.47 4.12
C ASN A 486 17.72 18.46 4.17
N ILE A 487 16.79 18.57 3.25
CA ILE A 487 15.62 17.67 3.15
C ILE A 487 16.01 16.17 3.16
N GLY A 488 17.18 15.82 2.60
CA GLY A 488 17.68 14.43 2.60
C GLY A 488 17.82 13.84 3.99
N VAL A 489 18.31 14.60 4.96
CA VAL A 489 18.46 14.16 6.35
C VAL A 489 17.08 13.95 7.01
N LEU A 490 16.15 14.86 6.77
CA LEU A 490 14.78 14.72 7.28
C LEU A 490 14.07 13.50 6.67
N ASN A 491 14.24 13.27 5.39
CA ASN A 491 13.69 12.10 4.70
C ASN A 491 14.24 10.79 5.27
N GLU A 492 15.55 10.72 5.54
CA GLU A 492 16.16 9.55 6.18
C GLU A 492 15.60 9.33 7.60
N GLN A 493 15.46 10.39 8.40
CA GLN A 493 14.89 10.30 9.74
C GLN A 493 13.42 9.83 9.71
N VAL A 494 12.61 10.38 8.81
CA VAL A 494 11.21 9.98 8.61
C VAL A 494 11.11 8.53 8.14
N THR A 495 12.02 8.08 7.28
CA THR A 495 12.09 6.69 6.84
C THR A 495 12.38 5.74 8.00
N LEU A 496 13.34 6.09 8.87
CA LEU A 496 13.67 5.29 10.06
C LEU A 496 12.51 5.23 11.06
N LEU A 497 11.80 6.35 11.25
CA LEU A 497 10.59 6.39 12.08
C LEU A 497 9.49 5.48 11.52
N TYR A 498 9.30 5.47 10.20
CA TYR A 498 8.35 4.60 9.52
C TYR A 498 8.65 3.12 9.76
N TYR A 499 9.92 2.70 9.60
CA TYR A 499 10.35 1.33 9.90
C TYR A 499 10.16 0.96 11.36
N GLY A 500 10.46 1.88 12.28
CA GLY A 500 10.23 1.69 13.72
C GLY A 500 8.74 1.50 14.04
N ASN A 501 7.85 2.26 13.39
CA ASN A 501 6.40 2.14 13.57
C ASN A 501 5.85 0.80 13.05
N LEU A 502 6.39 0.30 11.95
CA LEU A 502 6.05 -1.01 11.39
C LEU A 502 6.72 -2.19 12.14
N GLN A 503 7.54 -1.90 13.14
CA GLN A 503 8.31 -2.90 13.89
C GLN A 503 9.18 -3.80 12.98
N ILE A 504 9.65 -3.26 11.85
CA ILE A 504 10.53 -3.98 10.96
C ILE A 504 11.92 -4.05 11.63
N PRO A 505 12.46 -5.25 11.92
CA PRO A 505 13.81 -5.37 12.46
C PRO A 505 14.83 -5.03 11.38
N PHE A 506 15.65 -4.02 11.60
CA PHE A 506 16.72 -3.66 10.66
C PHE A 506 18.01 -3.31 11.41
N ALA A 507 19.14 -3.54 10.74
CA ALA A 507 20.44 -3.05 11.17
C ALA A 507 20.90 -1.92 10.21
N PRO A 508 21.77 -1.00 10.64
CA PRO A 508 22.29 0.06 9.75
C PRO A 508 22.94 -0.46 8.46
N LEU A 509 23.42 -1.69 8.44
CA LEU A 509 23.98 -2.36 7.27
C LEU A 509 22.92 -2.85 6.28
N ASP A 510 21.67 -2.95 6.71
CA ASP A 510 20.54 -3.34 5.86
C ASP A 510 20.02 -2.16 5.04
N LEU A 511 20.44 -0.92 5.35
CA LEU A 511 20.03 0.29 4.64
C LEU A 511 20.82 0.46 3.33
N VAL A 512 20.08 0.50 2.26
CA VAL A 512 20.58 0.61 0.88
C VAL A 512 20.26 1.99 0.31
N ASP A 513 21.18 2.52 -0.49
CA ASP A 513 20.97 3.78 -1.20
C ASP A 513 19.79 3.70 -2.19
N VAL A 514 18.96 4.76 -2.22
CA VAL A 514 17.81 4.89 -3.13
C VAL A 514 18.19 4.58 -4.59
N HIS A 515 19.32 5.10 -5.06
CA HIS A 515 19.73 4.91 -6.45
C HIS A 515 19.94 3.44 -6.81
N ARG A 516 20.30 2.60 -5.87
CA ARG A 516 20.46 1.18 -6.11
C ARG A 516 19.10 0.51 -6.31
N LEU A 517 18.14 0.74 -5.40
CA LEU A 517 16.78 0.21 -5.54
C LEU A 517 16.07 0.78 -6.76
N ALA A 518 16.23 2.09 -7.03
CA ALA A 518 15.73 2.74 -8.22
C ALA A 518 16.28 2.10 -9.51
N SER A 519 17.59 1.84 -9.57
CA SER A 519 18.19 1.20 -10.76
C SER A 519 17.73 -0.25 -10.96
N LEU A 520 17.40 -0.96 -9.88
CA LEU A 520 16.80 -2.29 -9.97
C LEU A 520 15.35 -2.19 -10.47
N ALA A 521 14.58 -1.24 -9.93
CA ALA A 521 13.23 -0.97 -10.39
C ALA A 521 13.17 -0.58 -11.87
N ASP A 522 14.08 0.30 -12.33
CA ASP A 522 14.19 0.68 -13.74
C ASP A 522 14.49 -0.51 -14.66
N LYS A 523 15.35 -1.42 -14.22
CA LYS A 523 15.63 -2.65 -14.98
C LYS A 523 14.41 -3.57 -15.03
N ASP A 524 13.68 -3.68 -13.93
CA ASP A 524 12.48 -4.50 -13.88
C ASP A 524 11.36 -3.87 -14.70
N MET A 525 11.15 -2.55 -14.63
CA MET A 525 10.20 -1.83 -15.50
C MET A 525 10.53 -1.98 -16.99
N LYS A 526 11.81 -1.89 -17.38
CA LYS A 526 12.21 -2.15 -18.77
C LYS A 526 11.92 -3.59 -19.19
N ARG A 527 12.16 -4.56 -18.30
CA ARG A 527 11.84 -5.96 -18.57
C ARG A 527 10.34 -6.16 -18.74
N GLU A 528 9.57 -5.52 -17.90
CA GLU A 528 8.11 -5.56 -17.96
C GLU A 528 7.57 -4.91 -19.24
N GLN A 529 8.06 -3.74 -19.61
CA GLN A 529 7.72 -3.09 -20.88
C GLN A 529 8.05 -3.98 -22.10
N LEU A 530 9.25 -4.56 -22.13
CA LEU A 530 9.64 -5.50 -23.20
C LEU A 530 8.76 -6.75 -23.23
N SER A 531 8.44 -7.29 -22.06
CA SER A 531 7.53 -8.42 -21.91
C SER A 531 6.13 -8.07 -22.41
N THR A 532 5.56 -6.96 -21.97
CA THR A 532 4.25 -6.45 -22.41
C THR A 532 4.22 -6.24 -23.93
N GLN A 533 5.28 -5.67 -24.48
CA GLN A 533 5.43 -5.49 -25.93
C GLN A 533 5.50 -6.82 -26.68
N TYR A 534 6.28 -7.79 -26.19
CA TYR A 534 6.40 -9.11 -26.78
C TYR A 534 5.09 -9.87 -26.79
N PHE A 535 4.37 -9.86 -25.64
CA PHE A 535 3.08 -10.54 -25.49
C PHE A 535 1.89 -9.76 -26.06
N ASN A 536 2.10 -8.55 -26.61
CA ASN A 536 1.05 -7.72 -27.20
C ASN A 536 -0.13 -7.47 -26.25
N ASN A 537 0.15 -7.16 -24.98
CA ASN A 537 -0.80 -6.99 -23.86
C ASN A 537 -1.61 -8.25 -23.49
N TRP A 538 -1.22 -9.43 -23.97
CA TRP A 538 -1.88 -10.68 -23.58
C TRP A 538 -1.40 -11.20 -22.22
N PHE A 539 -0.27 -10.70 -21.73
CA PHE A 539 0.32 -11.18 -20.50
C PHE A 539 -0.40 -10.62 -19.27
N ASP A 540 -0.76 -11.55 -18.39
CA ASP A 540 -1.22 -11.33 -17.03
C ASP A 540 -0.51 -12.38 -16.16
N PRO A 541 0.02 -12.07 -14.98
CA PRO A 541 0.69 -13.04 -14.11
C PRO A 541 -0.15 -14.27 -13.76
N ASP A 542 -1.47 -14.11 -13.69
CA ASP A 542 -2.40 -15.21 -13.42
C ASP A 542 -2.72 -16.07 -14.65
N ILE A 543 -2.21 -15.70 -15.83
CA ILE A 543 -2.41 -16.44 -17.08
C ILE A 543 -1.19 -17.32 -17.36
N PHE A 544 -1.40 -18.63 -17.43
CA PHE A 544 -0.38 -19.62 -17.70
C PHE A 544 -0.50 -20.14 -19.14
N TRP A 545 0.61 -20.07 -19.89
CA TRP A 545 0.66 -20.51 -21.28
C TRP A 545 0.65 -22.03 -21.40
N LYS A 546 -0.09 -22.55 -22.36
CA LYS A 546 -0.10 -23.98 -22.67
C LYS A 546 1.04 -24.29 -23.63
N ILE A 547 2.13 -24.82 -23.10
CA ILE A 547 3.33 -25.15 -23.87
C ILE A 547 3.12 -26.49 -24.60
N PRO A 548 3.33 -26.56 -25.93
CA PRO A 548 3.19 -27.78 -26.66
C PRO A 548 4.27 -28.83 -26.28
N ALA A 549 3.94 -30.11 -26.44
CA ALA A 549 4.92 -31.18 -26.24
C ALA A 549 6.06 -31.08 -27.28
N PRO A 550 7.32 -31.41 -26.92
CA PRO A 550 8.44 -31.36 -27.85
C PRO A 550 8.23 -32.17 -29.14
N THR A 551 7.41 -33.23 -29.08
CA THR A 551 7.05 -34.08 -30.24
C THR A 551 6.29 -33.30 -31.32
N ALA A 552 5.58 -32.22 -30.97
CA ALA A 552 4.79 -31.45 -31.94
C ALA A 552 5.65 -30.80 -33.06
N VAL A 553 6.93 -30.61 -32.84
CA VAL A 553 7.85 -29.94 -33.79
C VAL A 553 9.04 -30.81 -34.21
N GLN A 554 9.13 -32.06 -33.73
CA GLN A 554 10.29 -32.95 -34.02
C GLN A 554 10.48 -33.18 -35.52
N ASN A 555 9.41 -33.23 -36.27
CA ASN A 555 9.44 -33.52 -37.73
C ASN A 555 9.55 -32.24 -38.59
N LEU A 556 9.59 -31.06 -38.00
CA LEU A 556 9.64 -29.79 -38.73
C LEU A 556 11.09 -29.30 -38.86
N ASN A 557 11.50 -28.96 -40.10
CA ASN A 557 12.77 -28.29 -40.32
C ASN A 557 12.74 -26.81 -39.92
N ALA A 558 13.90 -26.16 -39.85
CA ALA A 558 14.01 -24.78 -39.42
C ALA A 558 13.17 -23.78 -40.29
N LYS A 559 13.05 -24.05 -41.60
CA LYS A 559 12.27 -23.22 -42.53
C LYS A 559 10.77 -23.34 -42.25
N GLN A 560 10.29 -24.55 -41.98
CA GLN A 560 8.88 -24.81 -41.61
C GLN A 560 8.53 -24.19 -40.24
N ARG A 561 9.42 -24.31 -39.24
CA ARG A 561 9.23 -23.70 -37.93
C ARG A 561 9.17 -22.16 -38.02
N ARG A 562 10.03 -21.54 -38.87
CA ARG A 562 10.00 -20.10 -39.10
C ARG A 562 8.71 -19.66 -39.79
N HIS A 563 8.24 -20.40 -40.78
CA HIS A 563 6.97 -20.15 -41.48
C HIS A 563 5.79 -20.18 -40.49
N TRP A 564 5.70 -21.25 -39.72
CA TRP A 564 4.65 -21.41 -38.72
C TRP A 564 4.72 -20.28 -37.61
N LEU A 565 5.91 -19.92 -37.17
CA LEU A 565 6.08 -18.81 -36.24
C LEU A 565 5.54 -17.49 -36.82
N ASN A 566 5.78 -17.18 -38.07
CA ASN A 566 5.22 -16.00 -38.76
C ASN A 566 3.69 -16.04 -38.83
N GLU A 567 3.11 -17.20 -39.09
CA GLU A 567 1.66 -17.38 -39.11
C GLU A 567 1.05 -17.11 -37.71
N LEU A 568 1.66 -17.68 -36.66
CA LEU A 568 1.21 -17.43 -35.29
C LEU A 568 1.33 -15.96 -34.88
N VAL A 569 2.40 -15.27 -35.26
CA VAL A 569 2.56 -13.82 -34.98
C VAL A 569 1.49 -13.01 -35.69
N ALA A 570 1.10 -13.38 -36.91
CA ALA A 570 0.00 -12.74 -37.64
C ALA A 570 -1.36 -13.05 -37.01
N GLU A 571 -1.60 -14.29 -36.56
CA GLU A 571 -2.80 -14.72 -35.85
C GLU A 571 -2.96 -13.92 -34.53
N ILE A 572 -1.91 -13.83 -33.71
CA ILE A 572 -1.91 -13.05 -32.46
C ILE A 572 -2.29 -11.60 -32.71
N ARG A 573 -1.73 -10.97 -33.76
CA ARG A 573 -2.04 -9.59 -34.12
C ARG A 573 -3.51 -9.40 -34.44
N HIS A 574 -4.09 -10.33 -35.19
CA HIS A 574 -5.47 -10.25 -35.64
C HIS A 574 -6.47 -10.52 -34.49
N THR A 575 -6.14 -11.44 -33.58
CA THR A 575 -7.03 -11.92 -32.53
C THR A 575 -6.88 -11.16 -31.19
N THR A 576 -5.96 -10.20 -31.09
CA THR A 576 -5.74 -9.41 -29.87
C THR A 576 -6.99 -8.68 -29.35
N PRO A 577 -7.82 -8.01 -30.18
CA PRO A 577 -9.03 -7.36 -29.69
C PRO A 577 -10.01 -8.34 -29.04
N ASP A 578 -10.21 -9.51 -29.67
CA ASP A 578 -11.09 -10.56 -29.17
C ASP A 578 -10.60 -11.15 -27.85
N TYR A 579 -9.29 -11.33 -27.73
CA TYR A 579 -8.67 -11.80 -26.49
C TYR A 579 -8.89 -10.82 -25.34
N LEU A 580 -8.60 -9.54 -25.53
CA LEU A 580 -8.75 -8.50 -24.49
C LEU A 580 -10.21 -8.37 -24.05
N GLN A 581 -11.17 -8.41 -24.97
CA GLN A 581 -12.59 -8.42 -24.65
C GLN A 581 -12.99 -9.66 -23.83
N LEU A 582 -12.43 -10.81 -24.19
CA LEU A 582 -12.68 -12.06 -23.49
C LEU A 582 -12.16 -11.98 -22.05
N VAL A 583 -10.92 -11.55 -21.82
CA VAL A 583 -10.31 -11.41 -20.49
C VAL A 583 -11.11 -10.42 -19.63
N ALA A 584 -11.53 -9.29 -20.18
CA ALA A 584 -12.33 -8.30 -19.44
C ALA A 584 -13.67 -8.85 -18.92
N SER A 585 -14.22 -9.90 -19.56
CA SER A 585 -15.48 -10.54 -19.11
C SER A 585 -15.27 -11.67 -18.09
N GLU A 586 -14.05 -12.17 -17.91
CA GLU A 586 -13.75 -13.33 -17.05
C GLU A 586 -14.14 -13.11 -15.58
N GLN A 587 -13.73 -11.98 -15.00
CA GLN A 587 -14.00 -11.65 -13.60
C GLN A 587 -15.50 -11.65 -13.30
N LYS A 588 -16.31 -11.09 -14.21
CA LYS A 588 -17.76 -11.02 -14.07
C LYS A 588 -18.41 -12.40 -14.12
N LEU A 589 -17.99 -13.23 -15.07
CA LEU A 589 -18.48 -14.61 -15.21
C LEU A 589 -18.07 -15.46 -13.99
N LEU A 590 -16.84 -15.34 -13.52
CA LEU A 590 -16.35 -16.05 -12.34
C LEU A 590 -17.14 -15.65 -11.08
N THR A 591 -17.32 -14.35 -10.84
CA THR A 591 -18.08 -13.85 -9.69
C THR A 591 -19.51 -14.37 -9.69
N THR A 592 -20.16 -14.36 -10.85
CA THR A 592 -21.51 -14.90 -11.04
C THR A 592 -21.53 -16.40 -10.72
N LEU A 593 -20.60 -17.17 -11.28
CA LEU A 593 -20.51 -18.62 -11.06
C LEU A 593 -20.27 -18.94 -9.57
N VAL A 594 -19.38 -18.21 -8.89
CA VAL A 594 -19.08 -18.39 -7.44
C VAL A 594 -20.33 -18.15 -6.61
N ASN A 595 -21.12 -17.13 -6.92
CA ASN A 595 -22.36 -16.85 -6.19
C ASN A 595 -23.39 -17.97 -6.34
N TYR A 596 -23.66 -18.42 -7.56
CA TYR A 596 -24.58 -19.54 -7.80
C TYR A 596 -24.06 -20.85 -7.21
N ALA A 597 -22.75 -21.12 -7.29
CA ALA A 597 -22.13 -22.28 -6.67
C ALA A 597 -22.32 -22.28 -5.15
N PHE A 598 -22.09 -21.13 -4.49
CA PHE A 598 -22.29 -20.96 -3.05
C PHE A 598 -23.74 -21.26 -2.66
N VAL A 599 -24.73 -20.60 -3.30
CA VAL A 599 -26.15 -20.75 -2.99
C VAL A 599 -26.60 -22.20 -3.20
N SER A 600 -26.20 -22.84 -4.31
CA SER A 600 -26.50 -24.26 -4.57
C SER A 600 -25.93 -25.19 -3.50
N GLN A 601 -24.70 -24.91 -3.00
CA GLN A 601 -24.06 -25.73 -1.97
C GLN A 601 -24.74 -25.57 -0.61
N VAL A 602 -25.10 -24.33 -0.22
CA VAL A 602 -25.78 -24.05 1.06
C VAL A 602 -27.18 -24.68 1.06
N ARG A 603 -27.90 -24.62 -0.08
CA ARG A 603 -29.20 -25.29 -0.24
C ARG A 603 -29.11 -26.81 -0.13
N LYS A 604 -28.08 -27.41 -0.79
CA LYS A 604 -27.82 -28.86 -0.67
C LYS A 604 -27.40 -29.29 0.73
N ALA A 605 -26.91 -28.39 1.56
CA ALA A 605 -26.65 -28.62 2.98
C ALA A 605 -27.90 -28.49 3.87
N GLY A 606 -29.10 -28.27 3.29
CA GLY A 606 -30.36 -28.24 4.02
C GLY A 606 -30.80 -26.87 4.56
N TYR A 607 -30.08 -25.82 4.25
CA TYR A 607 -30.45 -24.46 4.68
C TYR A 607 -31.55 -23.87 3.78
N LYS A 608 -32.56 -23.27 4.40
CA LYS A 608 -33.56 -22.46 3.70
C LYS A 608 -32.97 -21.07 3.45
N LEU A 609 -32.87 -20.69 2.19
CA LEU A 609 -32.33 -19.41 1.74
C LEU A 609 -33.45 -18.54 1.20
N THR A 610 -33.47 -17.27 1.59
CA THR A 610 -34.37 -16.26 1.05
C THR A 610 -33.67 -15.39 -0.01
N ALA A 611 -34.43 -14.63 -0.79
CA ALA A 611 -33.87 -13.69 -1.76
C ALA A 611 -32.93 -12.65 -1.09
N ALA A 612 -33.28 -12.20 0.12
CA ALA A 612 -32.47 -11.27 0.90
C ALA A 612 -31.10 -11.85 1.32
N ASP A 613 -31.03 -13.15 1.61
CA ASP A 613 -29.79 -13.83 2.03
C ASP A 613 -28.80 -14.04 0.88
N THR A 614 -29.29 -14.08 -0.36
CA THR A 614 -28.52 -14.55 -1.52
C THR A 614 -28.28 -13.46 -2.57
N GLY A 615 -29.04 -12.36 -2.54
CA GLY A 615 -29.08 -11.36 -3.59
C GLY A 615 -29.66 -11.89 -4.94
N LEU A 616 -30.25 -13.10 -4.95
CA LEU A 616 -30.93 -13.69 -6.10
C LEU A 616 -32.44 -13.49 -5.98
N SER A 617 -33.13 -13.30 -7.11
CA SER A 617 -34.58 -13.22 -7.13
C SER A 617 -35.23 -14.57 -6.78
N GLU A 618 -36.48 -14.56 -6.32
CA GLU A 618 -37.22 -15.79 -6.04
C GLU A 618 -37.34 -16.72 -7.26
N ALA A 619 -37.43 -16.15 -8.45
CA ALA A 619 -37.44 -16.90 -9.71
C ALA A 619 -36.11 -17.62 -9.93
N GLN A 620 -35.00 -16.94 -9.71
CA GLN A 620 -33.64 -17.52 -9.80
C GLN A 620 -33.39 -18.60 -8.76
N LEU A 621 -33.94 -18.45 -7.56
CA LEU A 621 -33.85 -19.47 -6.51
C LEU A 621 -34.65 -20.75 -6.85
N LYS A 622 -35.78 -20.64 -7.58
CA LYS A 622 -36.55 -21.81 -8.04
C LYS A 622 -35.78 -22.60 -9.10
N THR A 623 -35.10 -21.94 -10.03
CA THR A 623 -34.32 -22.55 -11.12
C THR A 623 -32.83 -22.66 -10.82
N LEU A 624 -32.44 -22.59 -9.53
CA LEU A 624 -31.06 -22.46 -9.10
C LEU A 624 -30.09 -23.49 -9.69
N ASP A 625 -30.45 -24.79 -9.66
CA ASP A 625 -29.56 -25.85 -10.13
C ASP A 625 -29.43 -25.84 -11.69
N GLU A 626 -30.48 -25.48 -12.43
CA GLU A 626 -30.45 -25.31 -13.88
C GLU A 626 -29.62 -24.07 -14.26
N THR A 627 -29.85 -22.95 -13.60
CA THR A 627 -29.11 -21.70 -13.81
C THR A 627 -27.63 -21.85 -13.44
N TYR A 628 -27.32 -22.56 -12.35
CA TYR A 628 -25.93 -22.89 -12.01
C TYR A 628 -25.25 -23.78 -13.07
N ALA A 629 -25.95 -24.80 -13.57
CA ALA A 629 -25.43 -25.66 -14.63
C ALA A 629 -25.17 -24.87 -15.92
N GLN A 630 -26.08 -23.94 -16.27
CA GLN A 630 -25.93 -23.05 -17.42
C GLN A 630 -24.70 -22.15 -17.28
N HIS A 631 -24.55 -21.42 -16.15
CA HIS A 631 -23.39 -20.55 -15.94
C HIS A 631 -22.07 -21.34 -15.88
N ARG A 632 -22.11 -22.57 -15.35
CA ARG A 632 -20.95 -23.45 -15.35
C ARG A 632 -20.57 -23.87 -16.77
N ALA A 633 -21.55 -24.20 -17.62
CA ALA A 633 -21.31 -24.55 -19.03
C ALA A 633 -20.76 -23.34 -19.81
N GLU A 634 -21.32 -22.15 -19.57
CA GLU A 634 -20.85 -20.88 -20.13
C GLU A 634 -19.39 -20.60 -19.73
N TYR A 635 -19.07 -20.73 -18.43
CA TYR A 635 -17.70 -20.54 -17.96
C TYR A 635 -16.73 -21.58 -18.53
N ASN A 636 -17.14 -22.86 -18.67
CA ASN A 636 -16.31 -23.87 -19.28
C ASN A 636 -16.07 -23.58 -20.78
N HIS A 637 -17.08 -23.10 -21.50
CA HIS A 637 -16.92 -22.68 -22.89
C HIS A 637 -15.97 -21.48 -23.00
N PHE A 638 -16.09 -20.51 -22.11
CA PHE A 638 -15.20 -19.39 -22.01
C PHE A 638 -13.74 -19.84 -21.76
N GLN A 639 -13.51 -20.71 -20.79
CA GLN A 639 -12.19 -21.27 -20.50
C GLN A 639 -11.60 -22.08 -21.69
N SER A 640 -12.42 -22.76 -22.45
CA SER A 640 -12.01 -23.45 -23.67
C SER A 640 -11.50 -22.48 -24.75
N ARG A 641 -12.24 -21.37 -24.97
CA ARG A 641 -11.82 -20.29 -25.88
C ARG A 641 -10.50 -19.66 -25.43
N LEU A 642 -10.40 -19.32 -24.15
CA LEU A 642 -9.19 -18.75 -23.57
C LEU A 642 -8.00 -19.73 -23.67
N GLY A 643 -8.26 -21.03 -23.52
CA GLY A 643 -7.29 -22.11 -23.68
C GLY A 643 -6.64 -22.15 -25.06
N ARG A 644 -7.38 -21.81 -26.12
CA ARG A 644 -6.84 -21.71 -27.47
C ARG A 644 -5.83 -20.57 -27.61
N PHE A 645 -6.14 -19.41 -27.07
CA PHE A 645 -5.20 -18.27 -27.05
C PHE A 645 -3.94 -18.59 -26.26
N ARG A 646 -4.08 -19.26 -25.11
CA ARG A 646 -2.95 -19.74 -24.29
C ARG A 646 -2.06 -20.73 -25.06
N GLU A 647 -2.64 -21.56 -25.90
CA GLU A 647 -1.90 -22.52 -26.74
C GLU A 647 -1.16 -21.83 -27.89
N VAL A 648 -1.80 -20.88 -28.57
CA VAL A 648 -1.18 -20.06 -29.63
C VAL A 648 0.05 -19.34 -29.11
N MET A 649 -0.04 -18.66 -27.95
CA MET A 649 1.08 -17.96 -27.35
C MET A 649 2.18 -18.93 -26.86
N GLY A 650 1.79 -20.03 -26.21
CA GLY A 650 2.74 -21.05 -25.77
C GLY A 650 3.51 -21.71 -26.95
N THR A 651 2.83 -21.91 -28.08
CA THR A 651 3.44 -22.44 -29.31
C THR A 651 4.41 -21.43 -29.94
N ARG A 652 4.04 -20.13 -29.96
CA ARG A 652 4.94 -19.05 -30.38
C ARG A 652 6.24 -19.05 -29.57
N LEU A 653 6.13 -19.05 -28.23
CA LEU A 653 7.29 -19.11 -27.34
C LEU A 653 8.17 -20.31 -27.61
N PHE A 654 7.56 -21.49 -27.74
CA PHE A 654 8.27 -22.74 -28.00
C PHE A 654 9.03 -22.69 -29.35
N LEU A 655 8.41 -22.22 -30.41
CA LEU A 655 9.04 -22.11 -31.75
C LEU A 655 10.17 -21.07 -31.72
N ALA A 656 9.92 -19.90 -31.11
CA ALA A 656 10.94 -18.83 -30.99
C ALA A 656 12.20 -19.36 -30.27
N VAL A 657 12.04 -20.01 -29.12
CA VAL A 657 13.15 -20.60 -28.36
C VAL A 657 13.86 -21.68 -29.17
N SER A 658 13.11 -22.55 -29.88
CA SER A 658 13.69 -23.63 -30.68
C SER A 658 14.54 -23.15 -31.86
N LEU A 659 14.24 -21.96 -32.39
CA LEU A 659 14.94 -21.33 -33.53
C LEU A 659 16.12 -20.45 -33.08
N HIS A 660 16.37 -20.28 -31.78
CA HIS A 660 17.45 -19.43 -31.30
C HIS A 660 18.83 -19.97 -31.75
N PRO A 661 19.68 -19.16 -32.41
CA PRO A 661 20.97 -19.64 -32.94
C PRO A 661 21.96 -20.00 -31.82
N ASP A 662 21.98 -19.26 -30.72
CA ASP A 662 22.82 -19.54 -29.56
C ASP A 662 22.34 -20.75 -28.78
N ALA A 663 23.17 -21.79 -28.69
CA ALA A 663 22.87 -23.04 -28.00
C ALA A 663 22.69 -22.86 -26.47
N ALA A 664 23.44 -21.94 -25.83
CA ALA A 664 23.35 -21.68 -24.40
C ALA A 664 22.01 -21.02 -24.06
N LYS A 665 21.60 -20.00 -24.79
CA LYS A 665 20.31 -19.33 -24.64
C LYS A 665 19.15 -20.26 -24.95
N ARG A 666 19.28 -21.09 -25.96
CA ARG A 666 18.28 -22.12 -26.31
C ARG A 666 18.09 -23.11 -25.15
N LYS A 667 19.19 -23.59 -24.51
CA LYS A 667 19.12 -24.49 -23.36
C LYS A 667 18.40 -23.83 -22.18
N VAL A 668 18.72 -22.58 -21.88
CA VAL A 668 18.01 -21.80 -20.84
C VAL A 668 16.52 -21.64 -21.20
N GLY A 669 16.21 -21.26 -22.43
CA GLY A 669 14.83 -21.11 -22.90
C GLY A 669 14.02 -22.39 -22.77
N VAL A 670 14.60 -23.56 -23.10
CA VAL A 670 13.95 -24.88 -22.93
C VAL A 670 13.64 -25.16 -21.45
N MET A 671 14.57 -24.86 -20.56
CA MET A 671 14.34 -24.99 -19.11
C MET A 671 13.18 -24.07 -18.63
N LEU A 672 13.14 -22.82 -19.08
CA LEU A 672 12.04 -21.89 -18.76
C LEU A 672 10.69 -22.39 -19.31
N LEU A 673 10.67 -22.96 -20.52
CA LEU A 673 9.46 -23.58 -21.09
C LEU A 673 8.98 -24.78 -20.25
N GLN A 674 9.88 -25.59 -19.71
CA GLN A 674 9.53 -26.68 -18.81
C GLN A 674 8.93 -26.18 -17.49
N MET A 675 9.50 -25.10 -16.93
CA MET A 675 8.92 -24.43 -15.76
C MET A 675 7.50 -23.93 -16.05
N LEU A 676 7.28 -23.23 -17.18
CA LEU A 676 5.95 -22.76 -17.58
C LEU A 676 4.96 -23.91 -17.78
N ALA A 677 5.39 -25.01 -18.39
CA ALA A 677 4.54 -26.19 -18.57
C ALA A 677 4.11 -26.80 -17.22
N THR A 678 5.01 -26.84 -16.25
CA THR A 678 4.71 -27.31 -14.88
C THR A 678 3.75 -26.36 -14.17
N LEU A 679 3.95 -25.05 -14.25
CA LEU A 679 3.04 -24.06 -13.70
C LEU A 679 1.64 -24.17 -14.32
N ASN A 680 1.54 -24.38 -15.64
CA ASN A 680 0.24 -24.56 -16.32
C ASN A 680 -0.53 -25.79 -15.81
N GLN A 681 0.15 -26.90 -15.49
CA GLN A 681 -0.50 -28.09 -14.90
C GLN A 681 -1.18 -27.76 -13.55
N HIS A 682 -0.61 -26.85 -12.79
CA HIS A 682 -1.22 -26.39 -11.54
C HIS A 682 -2.39 -25.42 -11.78
N SER A 683 -2.35 -24.61 -12.84
CA SER A 683 -3.40 -23.66 -13.22
C SER A 683 -4.77 -24.34 -13.42
N GLU A 684 -4.82 -25.53 -14.07
CA GLU A 684 -6.08 -26.26 -14.28
C GLU A 684 -6.71 -26.71 -12.96
N ARG A 685 -5.89 -27.12 -11.98
CA ARG A 685 -6.35 -27.48 -10.63
C ARG A 685 -6.77 -26.25 -9.84
N LEU A 686 -6.04 -25.14 -10.00
CA LEU A 686 -6.34 -23.85 -9.42
C LEU A 686 -7.77 -23.39 -9.74
N THR A 687 -8.13 -23.37 -11.01
CA THR A 687 -9.46 -22.95 -11.47
C THR A 687 -10.57 -23.82 -10.84
N SER A 688 -10.34 -25.12 -10.69
CA SER A 688 -11.30 -26.03 -10.04
C SER A 688 -11.45 -25.81 -8.53
N LEU A 689 -10.40 -25.34 -7.85
CA LEU A 689 -10.38 -25.05 -6.41
C LEU A 689 -10.87 -23.64 -6.11
N GLN A 690 -10.60 -22.67 -6.96
CA GLN A 690 -10.90 -21.23 -6.74
C GLN A 690 -12.37 -21.00 -6.41
N VAL A 691 -13.28 -21.61 -7.16
CA VAL A 691 -14.72 -21.53 -6.90
C VAL A 691 -15.08 -22.07 -5.51
N ARG A 692 -14.44 -23.20 -5.09
CA ARG A 692 -14.71 -23.84 -3.80
C ARG A 692 -14.11 -23.06 -2.63
N VAL A 693 -12.92 -22.50 -2.79
CA VAL A 693 -12.25 -21.69 -1.78
C VAL A 693 -12.97 -20.36 -1.59
N ALA A 694 -13.46 -19.72 -2.65
CA ALA A 694 -14.14 -18.44 -2.60
C ALA A 694 -15.42 -18.45 -1.72
N TYR A 695 -16.13 -19.58 -1.64
CA TYR A 695 -17.30 -19.68 -0.75
C TYR A 695 -17.00 -20.29 0.63
N LEU A 696 -15.79 -20.78 0.88
CA LEU A 696 -15.42 -21.42 2.16
C LEU A 696 -15.65 -20.53 3.39
N PRO A 697 -15.29 -19.23 3.42
CA PRO A 697 -15.55 -18.36 4.56
C PRO A 697 -17.06 -18.23 4.87
N LYS A 698 -17.87 -18.15 3.82
CA LYS A 698 -19.33 -18.02 3.96
C LYS A 698 -19.97 -19.29 4.51
N LEU A 699 -19.40 -20.46 4.20
CA LEU A 699 -19.81 -21.74 4.78
C LEU A 699 -19.41 -21.84 6.25
N ALA A 700 -18.23 -21.40 6.63
CA ALA A 700 -17.71 -21.46 7.99
C ALA A 700 -18.52 -20.63 8.99
N VAL A 701 -19.05 -19.47 8.57
CA VAL A 701 -19.91 -18.63 9.43
C VAL A 701 -21.21 -19.34 9.82
N ARG A 702 -21.74 -20.20 8.95
CA ARG A 702 -23.01 -20.92 9.18
C ARG A 702 -22.86 -22.20 10.02
N GLU A 703 -21.64 -22.68 10.27
CA GLU A 703 -21.36 -23.85 11.11
C GLU A 703 -21.78 -23.65 12.58
N ARG A 704 -21.99 -22.41 13.03
CA ARG A 704 -22.42 -22.07 14.39
C ARG A 704 -23.88 -22.43 14.68
N ASP A 705 -24.72 -22.60 13.68
CA ASP A 705 -26.12 -23.03 13.83
C ASP A 705 -26.19 -24.55 13.70
N LYS A 706 -26.01 -25.22 14.83
CA LYS A 706 -26.10 -26.65 15.04
C LYS A 706 -27.04 -27.37 14.06
N LYS A 707 -26.50 -28.03 13.05
CA LYS A 707 -26.96 -29.36 12.57
C LYS A 707 -26.02 -29.88 11.46
N GLU A 708 -25.48 -31.06 11.76
CA GLU A 708 -24.96 -32.06 10.84
C GLU A 708 -23.46 -32.09 10.52
N ASP A 709 -22.92 -33.21 10.92
CA ASP A 709 -21.63 -33.83 10.59
C ASP A 709 -21.22 -33.76 9.07
N ALA A 710 -22.20 -33.66 8.17
CA ALA A 710 -22.02 -33.63 6.74
C ALA A 710 -21.45 -32.29 6.25
N HIS A 711 -21.82 -31.17 6.88
CA HIS A 711 -21.34 -29.82 6.54
C HIS A 711 -19.87 -29.65 6.97
N GLY A 712 -19.54 -30.05 8.20
CA GLY A 712 -18.17 -30.04 8.70
C GLY A 712 -17.23 -30.93 7.87
N LYS A 713 -17.66 -32.14 7.50
CA LYS A 713 -16.90 -33.03 6.61
C LYS A 713 -16.63 -32.41 5.24
N ARG A 714 -17.55 -31.59 4.73
CA ARG A 714 -17.37 -30.91 3.44
C ARG A 714 -16.33 -29.77 3.52
N ILE A 715 -16.40 -28.95 4.57
CA ILE A 715 -15.39 -27.94 4.85
C ILE A 715 -14.01 -28.60 4.98
N GLN A 716 -13.89 -29.66 5.76
CA GLN A 716 -12.65 -30.42 5.92
C GLN A 716 -12.11 -30.99 4.60
N ARG A 717 -12.99 -31.47 3.70
CA ARG A 717 -12.56 -31.93 2.38
C ARG A 717 -11.96 -30.80 1.52
N ILE A 718 -12.59 -29.63 1.50
CA ILE A 718 -12.08 -28.47 0.76
C ILE A 718 -10.71 -28.07 1.32
N MET A 719 -10.58 -28.00 2.64
CA MET A 719 -9.32 -27.66 3.31
C MET A 719 -8.22 -28.67 2.99
N ALA A 720 -8.53 -29.98 3.05
CA ALA A 720 -7.60 -31.05 2.68
C ALA A 720 -7.20 -31.02 1.19
N ASP A 721 -8.13 -30.67 0.30
CA ASP A 721 -7.83 -30.53 -1.14
C ASP A 721 -6.88 -29.35 -1.39
N VAL A 722 -7.07 -28.23 -0.68
CA VAL A 722 -6.18 -27.04 -0.77
C VAL A 722 -4.78 -27.36 -0.23
N ALA A 723 -4.68 -28.00 0.93
CA ALA A 723 -3.40 -28.42 1.50
C ALA A 723 -2.63 -29.38 0.57
N ARG A 724 -3.34 -30.36 0.02
CA ARG A 724 -2.77 -31.33 -0.95
C ARG A 724 -2.33 -30.66 -2.23
N TYR A 725 -3.10 -29.68 -2.72
CA TYR A 725 -2.75 -28.89 -3.89
C TYR A 725 -1.48 -28.08 -3.64
N GLY A 726 -1.41 -27.37 -2.52
CA GLY A 726 -0.23 -26.54 -2.18
C GLY A 726 1.03 -27.37 -2.03
N ALA A 727 0.98 -28.46 -1.28
CA ALA A 727 2.11 -29.38 -1.13
C ALA A 727 2.54 -29.99 -2.48
N GLY A 728 1.59 -30.36 -3.33
CA GLY A 728 1.87 -30.91 -4.66
C GLY A 728 2.52 -29.88 -5.59
N ALA A 729 2.06 -28.61 -5.54
CA ALA A 729 2.64 -27.53 -6.33
C ALA A 729 4.09 -27.26 -5.88
N LEU A 730 4.33 -27.06 -4.59
CA LEU A 730 5.67 -26.81 -4.06
C LEU A 730 6.62 -27.97 -4.37
N ASN A 731 6.19 -29.21 -4.16
CA ASN A 731 7.05 -30.39 -4.41
C ASN A 731 7.45 -30.50 -5.89
N SER A 732 6.55 -30.20 -6.82
CA SER A 732 6.87 -30.24 -8.27
C SER A 732 7.87 -29.16 -8.70
N LEU A 733 7.98 -28.07 -7.94
CA LEU A 733 8.86 -26.94 -8.23
C LEU A 733 10.26 -27.09 -7.64
N THR A 734 10.49 -28.04 -6.73
CA THR A 734 11.82 -28.28 -6.10
C THR A 734 12.89 -28.68 -7.12
N GLN A 735 12.51 -29.34 -8.21
CA GLN A 735 13.43 -29.80 -9.26
C GLN A 735 14.01 -28.65 -10.11
N PHE A 736 13.42 -27.46 -10.08
CA PHE A 736 13.84 -26.34 -10.91
C PHE A 736 14.70 -25.36 -10.10
N LYS A 737 15.91 -25.10 -10.60
CA LYS A 737 16.78 -24.07 -10.02
C LYS A 737 16.17 -22.69 -10.28
N CYS A 738 16.16 -21.84 -9.25
CA CYS A 738 15.74 -20.44 -9.41
C CYS A 738 16.81 -19.65 -10.20
N THR A 739 16.45 -19.14 -11.39
CA THR A 739 17.39 -18.45 -12.29
C THR A 739 17.32 -16.93 -12.19
N PHE A 740 16.30 -16.41 -11.52
CA PHE A 740 16.03 -14.96 -11.44
C PHE A 740 16.25 -14.37 -10.04
N ASN A 741 16.43 -15.22 -9.03
CA ASN A 741 16.76 -14.80 -7.68
C ASN A 741 17.80 -15.75 -7.06
N ASN A 742 18.99 -15.22 -6.78
CA ASN A 742 20.09 -16.01 -6.19
C ASN A 742 19.93 -16.28 -4.68
N ALA A 743 18.92 -15.69 -4.02
CA ALA A 743 18.62 -15.92 -2.61
C ALA A 743 17.94 -17.29 -2.39
N HIS A 744 17.37 -17.87 -3.45
CA HIS A 744 16.65 -19.13 -3.41
C HIS A 744 17.31 -20.19 -4.29
N GLU A 745 17.52 -21.39 -3.76
CA GLU A 745 18.15 -22.48 -4.50
C GLU A 745 17.23 -23.04 -5.60
N ASN A 746 15.93 -23.11 -5.33
CA ASN A 746 14.94 -23.64 -6.25
C ASN A 746 13.65 -22.80 -6.29
N LEU A 747 12.81 -23.08 -7.28
CA LEU A 747 11.57 -22.35 -7.52
C LEU A 747 10.55 -22.54 -6.39
N ALA A 748 10.55 -23.67 -5.70
CA ALA A 748 9.68 -23.90 -4.56
C ALA A 748 10.01 -22.99 -3.38
N GLN A 749 11.30 -22.77 -3.10
CA GLN A 749 11.72 -21.81 -2.07
C GLN A 749 11.32 -20.36 -2.43
N PHE A 750 11.40 -19.99 -3.70
CA PHE A 750 10.93 -18.70 -4.17
C PHE A 750 9.42 -18.51 -3.92
N VAL A 751 8.59 -19.51 -4.28
CA VAL A 751 7.15 -19.48 -3.99
C VAL A 751 6.89 -19.41 -2.48
N ALA A 752 7.59 -20.24 -1.69
CA ALA A 752 7.44 -20.27 -0.22
C ALA A 752 7.82 -18.95 0.45
N ALA A 753 8.78 -18.21 -0.10
CA ALA A 753 9.17 -16.89 0.42
C ALA A 753 8.05 -15.83 0.30
N HIS A 754 7.08 -16.01 -0.59
CA HIS A 754 5.89 -15.17 -0.72
C HIS A 754 4.76 -15.58 0.22
N MET A 755 4.95 -16.66 1.00
CA MET A 755 3.96 -17.16 1.96
C MET A 755 4.27 -16.63 3.36
N LYS A 756 3.31 -15.93 3.97
CA LYS A 756 3.43 -15.40 5.35
C LYS A 756 3.26 -16.49 6.40
N GLN A 757 2.54 -17.55 6.08
CA GLN A 757 2.33 -18.72 6.94
C GLN A 757 3.27 -19.85 6.55
N SER A 758 3.55 -20.76 7.50
CA SER A 758 4.43 -21.91 7.23
C SER A 758 3.95 -22.71 6.02
N ALA A 759 4.87 -23.20 5.22
CA ALA A 759 4.57 -24.00 4.02
C ALA A 759 3.78 -25.31 4.31
N THR A 760 3.57 -25.64 5.58
CA THR A 760 2.77 -26.79 6.05
C THR A 760 1.56 -26.29 6.85
N LEU A 761 0.38 -26.66 6.41
CA LEU A 761 -0.87 -26.39 7.07
C LEU A 761 -1.19 -27.54 8.06
N ASP A 762 -0.81 -27.39 9.33
CA ASP A 762 -1.18 -28.34 10.38
C ASP A 762 -2.54 -27.90 11.00
N ALA A 763 -3.59 -28.71 10.82
CA ALA A 763 -4.95 -28.50 11.33
C ALA A 763 -5.56 -27.10 11.00
N PRO A 764 -5.73 -26.77 9.72
CA PRO A 764 -6.08 -25.42 9.30
C PRO A 764 -7.51 -25.04 9.66
N LYS A 765 -7.70 -23.76 10.02
CA LYS A 765 -9.02 -23.12 10.07
C LYS A 765 -9.44 -22.66 8.66
N PRO A 766 -10.76 -22.50 8.38
CA PRO A 766 -11.23 -22.08 7.05
C PRO A 766 -10.61 -20.79 6.52
N LEU A 767 -10.45 -19.76 7.36
CA LEU A 767 -9.83 -18.48 6.97
C LEU A 767 -8.33 -18.64 6.69
N GLU A 768 -7.63 -19.42 7.50
CA GLU A 768 -6.21 -19.73 7.28
C GLU A 768 -6.00 -20.50 5.97
N THR A 769 -6.94 -21.39 5.63
CA THR A 769 -6.91 -22.12 4.35
C THR A 769 -7.09 -21.18 3.15
N VAL A 770 -7.98 -20.19 3.27
CA VAL A 770 -8.15 -19.16 2.21
C VAL A 770 -6.89 -18.33 2.06
N ALA A 771 -6.31 -17.86 3.17
CA ALA A 771 -5.06 -17.11 3.16
C ALA A 771 -3.92 -17.92 2.53
N TYR A 772 -3.74 -19.17 2.95
CA TYR A 772 -2.76 -20.09 2.38
C TYR A 772 -2.95 -20.28 0.87
N PHE A 773 -4.19 -20.49 0.40
CA PHE A 773 -4.49 -20.64 -1.02
C PHE A 773 -4.16 -19.37 -1.81
N THR A 774 -4.48 -18.20 -1.26
CA THR A 774 -4.18 -16.92 -1.89
C THR A 774 -2.67 -16.67 -1.98
N GLU A 775 -1.94 -16.94 -0.89
CA GLU A 775 -0.49 -16.75 -0.83
C GLU A 775 0.27 -17.67 -1.80
N ILE A 776 -0.11 -18.97 -1.87
CA ILE A 776 0.53 -19.89 -2.81
C ILE A 776 0.26 -19.51 -4.27
N ASN A 777 -0.97 -19.06 -4.57
CA ASN A 777 -1.30 -18.61 -5.91
C ASN A 777 -0.56 -17.34 -6.29
N HIS A 778 -0.39 -16.41 -5.35
CA HIS A 778 0.43 -15.23 -5.54
C HIS A 778 1.89 -15.61 -5.83
N GLY A 779 2.48 -16.53 -5.06
CA GLY A 779 3.84 -17.02 -5.33
C GLY A 779 3.99 -17.71 -6.69
N LEU A 780 2.97 -18.47 -7.13
CA LEU A 780 2.95 -19.09 -8.47
C LEU A 780 2.82 -18.02 -9.58
N ALA A 781 1.98 -17.01 -9.39
CA ALA A 781 1.81 -15.91 -10.34
C ALA A 781 3.10 -15.09 -10.47
N GLU A 782 3.78 -14.79 -9.36
CA GLU A 782 5.08 -14.13 -9.37
C GLU A 782 6.16 -14.96 -10.07
N SER A 783 6.19 -16.27 -9.83
CA SER A 783 7.05 -17.17 -10.56
C SER A 783 6.77 -17.14 -12.07
N ASN A 784 5.49 -17.18 -12.46
CA ASN A 784 5.05 -17.07 -13.84
C ASN A 784 5.50 -15.75 -14.46
N ARG A 785 5.33 -14.62 -13.76
CA ARG A 785 5.77 -13.31 -14.19
C ARG A 785 7.29 -13.27 -14.47
N MET A 786 8.08 -13.71 -13.51
CA MET A 786 9.55 -13.70 -13.63
C MET A 786 10.06 -14.59 -14.77
N ILE A 787 9.47 -15.78 -14.94
CA ILE A 787 9.83 -16.70 -16.03
C ILE A 787 9.43 -16.09 -17.39
N ASN A 788 8.24 -15.50 -17.50
CA ASN A 788 7.79 -14.87 -18.74
C ASN A 788 8.65 -13.66 -19.13
N HIS A 789 9.13 -12.85 -18.18
CA HIS A 789 10.08 -11.77 -18.46
C HIS A 789 11.38 -12.31 -19.07
N GLN A 790 11.93 -13.40 -18.52
CA GLN A 790 13.17 -14.00 -19.04
C GLN A 790 12.98 -14.64 -20.41
N ILE A 791 11.91 -15.41 -20.59
CA ILE A 791 11.69 -16.11 -21.85
C ILE A 791 11.31 -15.16 -22.98
N ALA A 792 10.58 -14.07 -22.69
CA ALA A 792 10.25 -13.02 -23.66
C ALA A 792 11.51 -12.39 -24.26
N MET A 793 12.54 -12.14 -23.43
CA MET A 793 13.83 -11.61 -23.90
C MET A 793 14.51 -12.56 -24.90
N ILE A 794 14.57 -13.86 -24.55
CA ILE A 794 15.18 -14.90 -25.42
C ILE A 794 14.37 -15.06 -26.71
N ALA A 795 13.04 -15.11 -26.59
CA ALA A 795 12.16 -15.29 -27.74
C ALA A 795 12.17 -14.09 -28.69
N MET A 796 12.16 -12.87 -28.17
CA MET A 796 12.25 -11.63 -28.94
C MET A 796 13.57 -11.54 -29.70
N GLU A 797 14.70 -11.84 -29.04
CA GLU A 797 16.01 -11.88 -29.70
C GLU A 797 16.03 -12.92 -30.83
N SER A 798 15.47 -14.11 -30.57
CA SER A 798 15.37 -15.16 -31.59
C SER A 798 14.52 -14.74 -32.79
N GLU A 799 13.34 -14.12 -32.53
CA GLU A 799 12.46 -13.63 -33.60
C GLU A 799 13.15 -12.56 -34.46
N LEU A 800 13.88 -11.61 -33.84
CA LEU A 800 14.64 -10.57 -34.53
C LEU A 800 15.76 -11.20 -35.42
N LEU A 801 16.54 -12.13 -34.87
CA LEU A 801 17.63 -12.81 -35.63
C LEU A 801 17.07 -13.64 -36.78
N ASN A 802 15.87 -14.19 -36.64
CA ASN A 802 15.21 -14.96 -37.71
C ASN A 802 14.39 -14.08 -38.68
N LYS A 803 14.45 -12.74 -38.55
CA LYS A 803 13.71 -11.77 -39.37
C LYS A 803 12.19 -11.97 -39.32
N ILE A 804 11.66 -12.36 -38.17
CA ILE A 804 10.23 -12.40 -37.91
C ILE A 804 9.72 -10.97 -37.73
N THR A 805 8.63 -10.63 -38.39
CA THR A 805 8.04 -9.28 -38.25
C THR A 805 7.43 -9.14 -36.84
N PRO A 806 7.94 -8.22 -35.98
CA PRO A 806 7.41 -8.08 -34.63
C PRO A 806 5.94 -7.68 -34.64
N VAL A 807 5.21 -8.13 -33.65
CA VAL A 807 3.84 -7.65 -33.42
C VAL A 807 3.95 -6.19 -33.01
N ARG A 808 3.51 -5.26 -33.86
CA ARG A 808 3.41 -3.85 -33.46
C ARG A 808 2.12 -3.68 -32.71
N LEU A 809 2.21 -3.12 -31.48
CA LEU A 809 1.03 -2.65 -30.78
C LEU A 809 0.30 -1.66 -31.71
N ALA A 810 -1.00 -1.90 -31.95
CA ALA A 810 -1.84 -0.85 -32.49
C ALA A 810 -1.78 0.30 -31.49
N THR A 811 -1.22 1.45 -31.90
CA THR A 811 -1.30 2.67 -31.11
C THR A 811 -2.78 2.98 -30.94
N ALA A 812 -3.33 2.70 -29.74
CA ALA A 812 -4.66 3.11 -29.34
C ALA A 812 -4.67 4.60 -29.05
#